data_189048b05313b36da48e7186cf8402d4
#
_entry.id   189048b05313b36da48e7186cf8402d4
#
_cell.length_a   1.000
_cell.length_b   1.000
_cell.length_c   1.000
_cell.angle_alpha   90.00
_cell.angle_beta   90.00
_cell.angle_gamma   90.00
#
_symmetry.space_group_name_H-M   'P 1'
#
loop_
_entity.id
_entity.type
_entity.pdbx_description
1 polymer ?
#
loop_
_entity_poly.entity_id
_entity_poly.type
_entity_poly.pdbx_seq_one_letter_code
_entity_poly.pdbx_strand_id
1 'polypeptide(L)'
;MSGRIWSLPSLVYARPLEIYQGLALKPSDFESELQLIGYKRMEAMPTIPGQYRQWEDKHFEVITRDFHFGDGHQKGGAIRVDFSDDAVLSVTSLYGNAELALVRLEPVRIAGIYPGIAEDRQLMRLDEAPDNLVLTLLAVEDRRFYQHHGIDPRAIARAMLNNIISSDALQGGSTLTQQLVKNLFLDSERSLLRKINEAIMALLLEYHYDKKTILETYLNEIYLGQDGARAIHGFALASEFYFDKPLNQLSRDQLAMLVGLVKGASWYDPRRHPERALQRRNQVLQQMADQAVINSAQLTALQSRPLVVKASAHKASNRYPAFIDLVKRQLHDDYNQDDLQSAGLKIFTTLDPLVQRAVEQAVKAVLPELEKQYVKASNLQTAVIVTAPDNGDIQALVSDRDPLAAGYNRALDATRQIGSLVKPAVYLAALQQPEKYTLATMLDDTPLSLKERSGRIWTPKNYDGKFREKLPLFVALEDSRNIPAVRLGLDVGLPKITRTLADMGVEREVPTYPSLMLGAFNLTPYEVTRMYQTLAGKGSRIPLRAIREVTTADGELLSRYPIELKQTLKSEDVYLVNTVLHRVTQVGTAKSLATALTTQVAGKTGTTDDTRDSWFAGFADNRLAVVWVGRDDNAPTSLTGSSGALRVWTRMMQNLPLTDLHLDLPETLELQWIDSNTGELSAQGCEAAVELPFYPGSAPQQKAACKSNSVFDRIQSLFR
;
A
#
# COMPACT_ATOMS: atom_id res chain seq x y z
N MET A 1 21.95 34.18 0.91
CA MET A 1 21.80 32.75 0.64
C MET A 1 21.29 32.12 1.91
N SER A 2 20.03 31.68 1.95
CA SER A 2 19.48 30.90 3.05
C SER A 2 20.20 29.56 3.08
N GLY A 3 20.74 29.15 4.24
CA GLY A 3 21.69 28.06 4.44
C GLY A 3 21.34 26.63 4.02
N ARG A 4 20.48 26.42 3.03
CA ARG A 4 20.19 25.11 2.42
C ARG A 4 20.74 25.06 1.00
N ILE A 5 21.85 24.36 0.81
CA ILE A 5 22.49 24.13 -0.50
C ILE A 5 21.64 23.17 -1.37
N TRP A 6 20.68 22.43 -0.77
CA TRP A 6 19.92 21.35 -1.40
C TRP A 6 18.43 21.47 -1.16
N SER A 7 17.64 21.19 -2.19
CA SER A 7 16.28 20.71 -2.01
C SER A 7 16.35 19.19 -1.76
N LEU A 8 16.02 18.76 -0.55
CA LEU A 8 15.96 17.36 -0.18
C LEU A 8 14.57 16.83 -0.51
N PRO A 9 14.41 15.81 -1.38
CA PRO A 9 13.12 15.21 -1.62
C PRO A 9 12.62 14.56 -0.34
N SER A 10 11.30 14.65 -0.09
CA SER A 10 10.70 13.92 1.00
C SER A 10 10.62 12.43 0.67
N LEU A 11 10.93 11.58 1.65
CA LEU A 11 10.92 10.13 1.52
C LEU A 11 9.65 9.55 2.14
N VAL A 12 8.99 8.66 1.42
CA VAL A 12 7.76 8.00 1.87
C VAL A 12 8.07 6.56 2.22
N TYR A 13 7.70 6.16 3.42
CA TYR A 13 7.93 4.83 3.98
C TYR A 13 6.62 4.10 4.22
N ALA A 14 6.61 2.78 4.01
CA ALA A 14 5.55 1.88 4.46
C ALA A 14 5.54 1.79 6.00
N ARG A 15 4.63 0.98 6.56
CA ARG A 15 4.69 0.66 7.97
C ARG A 15 6.00 -0.08 8.32
N PRO A 16 6.60 0.13 9.49
CA PRO A 16 7.63 -0.78 10.00
C PRO A 16 7.02 -2.15 10.31
N LEU A 17 7.79 -3.22 10.17
CA LEU A 17 7.40 -4.52 10.71
C LEU A 17 7.76 -4.58 12.19
N GLU A 18 6.76 -4.71 13.03
CA GLU A 18 6.86 -4.90 14.48
C GLU A 18 6.79 -6.39 14.78
N ILE A 19 7.88 -6.96 15.31
CA ILE A 19 8.03 -8.39 15.59
C ILE A 19 7.94 -8.62 17.09
N TYR A 20 6.96 -9.42 17.52
CA TYR A 20 6.73 -9.81 18.90
C TYR A 20 6.16 -11.22 18.97
N GLN A 21 6.26 -11.85 20.13
CA GLN A 21 5.70 -13.19 20.35
C GLN A 21 4.18 -13.20 20.13
N GLY A 22 3.69 -14.14 19.34
CA GLY A 22 2.26 -14.26 19.00
C GLY A 22 1.84 -13.47 17.75
N LEU A 23 2.73 -12.70 17.10
CA LEU A 23 2.41 -12.03 15.85
C LEU A 23 2.02 -13.06 14.78
N ALA A 24 0.82 -12.92 14.21
CA ALA A 24 0.36 -13.73 13.08
C ALA A 24 1.15 -13.37 11.82
N LEU A 25 2.24 -14.11 11.56
CA LEU A 25 3.17 -13.89 10.45
C LEU A 25 3.79 -15.22 10.05
N LYS A 26 3.72 -15.57 8.78
CA LYS A 26 4.36 -16.78 8.26
C LYS A 26 5.86 -16.58 8.04
N PRO A 27 6.70 -17.62 8.17
CA PRO A 27 8.13 -17.53 7.87
C PRO A 27 8.43 -16.98 6.47
N SER A 28 7.66 -17.38 5.45
CA SER A 28 7.78 -16.90 4.07
C SER A 28 7.47 -15.42 3.90
N ASP A 29 6.53 -14.90 4.71
CA ASP A 29 6.17 -13.49 4.69
C ASP A 29 7.22 -12.65 5.40
N PHE A 30 7.77 -13.15 6.50
CA PHE A 30 8.91 -12.53 7.17
C PHE A 30 10.14 -12.46 6.25
N GLU A 31 10.49 -13.54 5.57
CA GLU A 31 11.58 -13.53 4.58
C GLU A 31 11.33 -12.51 3.47
N SER A 32 10.08 -12.41 3.02
CA SER A 32 9.68 -11.42 2.01
C SER A 32 9.86 -9.99 2.49
N GLU A 33 9.52 -9.67 3.74
CA GLU A 33 9.76 -8.34 4.34
C GLU A 33 11.26 -8.04 4.41
N LEU A 34 12.10 -9.00 4.84
CA LEU A 34 13.56 -8.83 4.86
C LEU A 34 14.10 -8.55 3.45
N GLN A 35 13.62 -9.26 2.44
CA GLN A 35 14.04 -9.04 1.05
C GLN A 35 13.57 -7.67 0.53
N LEU A 36 12.38 -7.22 0.89
CA LEU A 36 11.83 -5.92 0.51
C LEU A 36 12.67 -4.75 1.02
N ILE A 37 13.23 -4.85 2.22
CA ILE A 37 14.14 -3.86 2.80
C ILE A 37 15.61 -4.11 2.43
N GLY A 38 15.87 -5.05 1.51
CA GLY A 38 17.20 -5.31 0.96
C GLY A 38 18.15 -6.05 1.91
N TYR A 39 17.62 -6.90 2.79
CA TYR A 39 18.45 -7.79 3.59
C TYR A 39 18.97 -8.94 2.73
N LYS A 40 20.23 -9.32 2.96
CA LYS A 40 20.91 -10.37 2.20
C LYS A 40 20.89 -11.69 2.95
N ARG A 41 20.35 -12.73 2.30
CA ARG A 41 20.42 -14.10 2.83
C ARG A 41 21.86 -14.63 2.78
N MET A 42 22.29 -15.21 3.89
CA MET A 42 23.61 -15.81 4.06
C MET A 42 23.47 -17.32 4.35
N GLU A 43 24.45 -18.11 3.94
CA GLU A 43 24.55 -19.53 4.36
C GLU A 43 25.18 -19.64 5.76
N ALA A 44 26.17 -18.80 6.04
CA ALA A 44 26.80 -18.70 7.34
C ALA A 44 26.09 -17.72 8.26
N MET A 45 26.43 -17.71 9.55
CA MET A 45 25.92 -16.76 10.54
C MET A 45 26.13 -15.31 10.07
N PRO A 46 25.10 -14.45 10.11
CA PRO A 46 25.22 -13.08 9.70
C PRO A 46 26.19 -12.31 10.61
N THR A 47 26.98 -11.40 10.03
CA THR A 47 28.03 -10.66 10.76
C THR A 47 27.92 -9.15 10.66
N ILE A 48 27.13 -8.63 9.72
CA ILE A 48 26.94 -7.19 9.51
C ILE A 48 25.44 -6.84 9.40
N PRO A 49 25.04 -5.59 9.76
CA PRO A 49 23.67 -5.14 9.62
C PRO A 49 23.11 -5.32 8.19
N GLY A 50 21.87 -5.77 8.09
CA GLY A 50 21.22 -6.05 6.81
C GLY A 50 21.52 -7.45 6.25
N GLN A 51 21.99 -8.36 7.08
CA GLN A 51 22.12 -9.79 6.74
C GLN A 51 21.19 -10.63 7.59
N TYR A 52 20.74 -11.76 7.00
CA TYR A 52 19.99 -12.79 7.71
C TYR A 52 20.40 -14.18 7.26
N ARG A 53 20.18 -15.16 8.13
CA ARG A 53 20.26 -16.59 7.85
C ARG A 53 18.94 -17.23 8.23
N GLN A 54 18.47 -18.15 7.40
CA GLN A 54 17.33 -19.03 7.69
C GLN A 54 17.82 -20.47 7.73
N TRP A 55 17.34 -21.25 8.72
CA TRP A 55 17.55 -22.70 8.78
C TRP A 55 16.27 -23.41 9.23
N GLU A 56 16.09 -24.63 8.78
CA GLU A 56 14.90 -25.46 9.06
C GLU A 56 13.57 -24.73 8.79
N ASP A 57 13.58 -23.83 7.80
CA ASP A 57 12.45 -23.02 7.29
C ASP A 57 11.72 -22.13 8.31
N LYS A 58 11.90 -22.33 9.63
CA LYS A 58 11.19 -21.65 10.71
C LYS A 58 12.06 -20.82 11.63
N HIS A 59 13.36 -20.81 11.44
CA HIS A 59 14.31 -20.13 12.31
C HIS A 59 15.09 -19.09 11.52
N PHE A 60 15.13 -17.86 12.03
CA PHE A 60 15.86 -16.77 11.42
C PHE A 60 16.83 -16.14 12.40
N GLU A 61 18.04 -15.89 11.95
CA GLU A 61 19.03 -15.04 12.60
C GLU A 61 19.23 -13.80 11.76
N VAL A 62 19.01 -12.61 12.35
CA VAL A 62 19.00 -11.35 11.63
C VAL A 62 19.84 -10.32 12.37
N ILE A 63 20.69 -9.59 11.66
CA ILE A 63 21.34 -8.39 12.20
C ILE A 63 20.60 -7.18 11.64
N THR A 64 19.81 -6.53 12.50
CA THR A 64 18.99 -5.38 12.13
C THR A 64 19.85 -4.12 11.97
N ARG A 65 19.35 -3.14 11.20
CA ARG A 65 19.99 -1.84 11.00
C ARG A 65 19.51 -0.83 12.02
N ASP A 66 20.33 0.18 12.26
CA ASP A 66 19.93 1.39 12.99
C ASP A 66 18.87 2.14 12.18
N PHE A 67 17.83 2.65 12.85
CA PHE A 67 16.83 3.47 12.20
C PHE A 67 16.24 4.52 13.14
N HIS A 68 15.98 5.74 12.60
CA HIS A 68 15.28 6.82 13.30
C HIS A 68 13.78 6.77 12.93
N PHE A 69 12.98 6.25 13.86
CA PHE A 69 11.52 6.30 13.80
C PHE A 69 11.02 7.63 14.36
N GLY A 70 9.75 7.98 14.15
CA GLY A 70 9.19 9.21 14.69
C GLY A 70 9.07 9.27 16.23
N ASP A 71 9.15 8.11 16.89
CA ASP A 71 9.17 7.99 18.35
C ASP A 71 10.59 7.85 18.94
N GLY A 72 11.63 7.87 18.10
CA GLY A 72 13.03 7.85 18.53
C GLY A 72 13.95 6.95 17.70
N HIS A 73 15.22 6.96 18.08
CA HIS A 73 16.25 6.14 17.45
C HIS A 73 16.25 4.72 18.03
N GLN A 74 16.09 3.71 17.16
CA GLN A 74 16.31 2.32 17.50
C GLN A 74 17.66 1.86 16.97
N LYS A 75 18.52 1.44 17.88
CA LYS A 75 19.82 0.87 17.53
C LYS A 75 19.63 -0.55 16.99
N GLY A 76 20.35 -0.89 15.93
CA GLY A 76 20.38 -2.22 15.36
C GLY A 76 20.93 -3.25 16.33
N GLY A 77 20.46 -4.50 16.20
CA GLY A 77 20.85 -5.60 17.07
C GLY A 77 20.85 -6.93 16.34
N ALA A 78 21.50 -7.92 16.93
CA ALA A 78 21.47 -9.30 16.43
C ALA A 78 20.35 -10.06 17.14
N ILE A 79 19.37 -10.56 16.37
CA ILE A 79 18.17 -11.22 16.90
C ILE A 79 17.99 -12.60 16.30
N ARG A 80 17.31 -13.47 17.02
CA ARG A 80 16.75 -14.73 16.55
C ARG A 80 15.23 -14.65 16.62
N VAL A 81 14.58 -15.06 15.54
CA VAL A 81 13.13 -15.15 15.44
C VAL A 81 12.75 -16.57 15.07
N ASP A 82 11.97 -17.22 15.94
CA ASP A 82 11.46 -18.56 15.74
C ASP A 82 9.97 -18.55 15.43
N PHE A 83 9.54 -19.41 14.52
CA PHE A 83 8.16 -19.43 14.01
C PHE A 83 7.48 -20.78 14.22
N SER A 84 6.15 -20.75 14.40
CA SER A 84 5.25 -21.84 14.00
C SER A 84 4.99 -21.78 12.49
N ASP A 85 3.96 -22.48 12.00
CA ASP A 85 3.58 -22.40 10.58
C ASP A 85 3.02 -21.02 10.21
N ASP A 86 2.40 -20.30 11.15
CA ASP A 86 1.62 -19.08 10.91
C ASP A 86 1.85 -17.95 11.92
N ALA A 87 2.71 -18.13 12.93
CA ALA A 87 2.96 -17.12 13.96
C ALA A 87 4.40 -17.13 14.48
N VAL A 88 4.83 -15.99 15.02
CA VAL A 88 6.09 -15.83 15.74
C VAL A 88 5.98 -16.51 17.11
N LEU A 89 6.84 -17.49 17.38
CA LEU A 89 6.91 -18.20 18.66
C LEU A 89 7.76 -17.46 19.69
N SER A 90 8.93 -16.96 19.26
CA SER A 90 9.84 -16.25 20.14
C SER A 90 10.69 -15.21 19.37
N VAL A 91 11.08 -14.17 20.09
CA VAL A 91 12.07 -13.19 19.63
C VAL A 91 13.11 -13.05 20.70
N THR A 92 14.37 -13.41 20.40
CA THR A 92 15.46 -13.39 21.38
C THR A 92 16.69 -12.67 20.86
N SER A 93 17.53 -12.16 21.77
CA SER A 93 18.85 -11.69 21.39
C SER A 93 19.75 -12.86 20.96
N LEU A 94 20.42 -12.73 19.84
CA LEU A 94 21.34 -13.74 19.33
C LEU A 94 22.55 -13.96 20.27
N TYR A 95 22.92 -12.94 21.02
CA TYR A 95 23.98 -12.97 22.03
C TYR A 95 23.36 -12.90 23.41
N GLY A 96 23.25 -14.06 24.09
CA GLY A 96 22.79 -14.12 25.48
C GLY A 96 21.36 -14.66 25.68
N ASN A 97 20.61 -14.98 24.60
CA ASN A 97 19.26 -15.56 24.63
C ASN A 97 18.22 -14.79 25.48
N ALA A 98 18.41 -13.50 25.70
CA ALA A 98 17.43 -12.66 26.37
C ALA A 98 16.18 -12.49 25.48
N GLU A 99 14.99 -12.68 26.04
CA GLU A 99 13.73 -12.42 25.35
C GLU A 99 13.58 -10.92 25.05
N LEU A 100 13.10 -10.63 23.84
CA LEU A 100 12.83 -9.27 23.37
C LEU A 100 11.31 -9.12 23.18
N ALA A 101 10.72 -8.21 23.94
CA ALA A 101 9.27 -7.98 23.89
C ALA A 101 8.79 -7.46 22.52
N LEU A 102 9.59 -6.61 21.89
CA LEU A 102 9.30 -6.00 20.59
C LEU A 102 10.60 -5.67 19.87
N VAL A 103 10.66 -6.00 18.58
CA VAL A 103 11.71 -5.55 17.66
C VAL A 103 11.05 -4.96 16.42
N ARG A 104 11.49 -3.79 15.98
CA ARG A 104 11.05 -3.19 14.73
C ARG A 104 12.14 -3.30 13.66
N LEU A 105 11.74 -3.69 12.45
CA LEU A 105 12.59 -3.53 11.28
C LEU A 105 12.36 -2.15 10.67
N GLU A 106 13.40 -1.60 10.05
CA GLU A 106 13.25 -0.36 9.29
C GLU A 106 12.18 -0.52 8.19
N PRO A 107 11.33 0.52 7.98
CA PRO A 107 10.25 0.43 7.01
C PRO A 107 10.77 0.50 5.56
N VAL A 108 10.07 -0.19 4.65
CA VAL A 108 10.35 -0.12 3.21
C VAL A 108 10.14 1.31 2.70
N ARG A 109 11.13 1.88 2.02
CA ARG A 109 10.94 3.11 1.24
C ARG A 109 10.09 2.79 0.01
N ILE A 110 8.94 3.43 -0.12
CA ILE A 110 7.96 3.17 -1.17
C ILE A 110 7.91 4.25 -2.25
N ALA A 111 8.32 5.48 -1.93
CA ALA A 111 8.41 6.58 -2.87
C ALA A 111 9.35 7.70 -2.40
N GLY A 112 9.59 8.66 -3.31
CA GLY A 112 10.11 9.98 -3.01
C GLY A 112 9.22 11.06 -3.62
N ILE A 113 9.07 12.21 -2.95
CA ILE A 113 8.36 13.39 -3.47
C ILE A 113 9.43 14.39 -3.90
N TYR A 114 9.58 14.54 -5.20
CA TYR A 114 10.64 15.34 -5.83
C TYR A 114 10.12 16.69 -6.36
N PRO A 115 10.98 17.71 -6.46
CA PRO A 115 10.66 18.93 -7.20
C PRO A 115 10.31 18.61 -8.66
N GLY A 116 9.41 19.36 -9.26
CA GLY A 116 8.72 19.09 -10.52
C GLY A 116 9.55 18.91 -11.81
N ILE A 117 10.87 18.81 -11.75
CA ILE A 117 11.75 18.44 -12.88
C ILE A 117 12.54 17.20 -12.43
N ALA A 118 12.21 16.13 -13.00
CA ALA A 118 12.79 14.80 -13.25
C ALA A 118 14.21 14.46 -12.73
N GLU A 119 14.68 15.02 -11.62
CA GLU A 119 15.94 14.66 -10.98
C GLU A 119 15.65 13.78 -9.75
N ASP A 120 16.30 12.62 -9.69
CA ASP A 120 16.20 11.72 -8.55
C ASP A 120 17.53 11.63 -7.84
N ARG A 121 17.51 11.75 -6.50
CA ARG A 121 18.69 11.69 -5.63
C ARG A 121 18.40 10.90 -4.38
N GLN A 122 19.34 10.07 -3.99
CA GLN A 122 19.39 9.46 -2.67
C GLN A 122 20.62 10.01 -1.96
N LEU A 123 20.39 10.88 -0.98
CA LEU A 123 21.49 11.48 -0.27
C LEU A 123 22.17 10.48 0.65
N MET A 124 23.47 10.63 0.75
CA MET A 124 24.38 9.83 1.54
C MET A 124 25.33 10.76 2.26
N ARG A 125 25.56 10.56 3.53
CA ARG A 125 26.61 11.24 4.28
C ARG A 125 27.98 10.67 3.90
N LEU A 126 29.03 11.45 4.05
CA LEU A 126 30.37 10.99 3.70
C LEU A 126 30.82 9.80 4.56
N ASP A 127 30.40 9.74 5.82
CA ASP A 127 30.70 8.63 6.73
C ASP A 127 29.93 7.33 6.40
N GLU A 128 28.89 7.41 5.59
CA GLU A 128 28.12 6.26 5.05
C GLU A 128 28.73 5.74 3.73
N ALA A 129 29.57 6.53 3.09
CA ALA A 129 30.20 6.15 1.83
C ALA A 129 31.28 5.07 2.05
N PRO A 130 31.30 3.98 1.25
CA PRO A 130 32.36 2.99 1.33
C PRO A 130 33.73 3.62 1.08
N ASP A 131 34.70 3.35 1.96
CA ASP A 131 36.10 3.86 1.81
C ASP A 131 36.66 3.57 0.41
N ASN A 132 36.37 2.37 -0.13
CA ASN A 132 36.80 1.97 -1.46
C ASN A 132 36.22 2.86 -2.57
N LEU A 133 35.03 3.44 -2.41
CA LEU A 133 34.47 4.39 -3.37
C LEU A 133 35.24 5.68 -3.35
N VAL A 134 35.43 6.26 -2.16
CA VAL A 134 36.14 7.53 -1.97
C VAL A 134 37.58 7.41 -2.51
N LEU A 135 38.29 6.37 -2.12
CA LEU A 135 39.65 6.09 -2.60
C LEU A 135 39.70 5.95 -4.13
N THR A 136 38.75 5.21 -4.73
CA THR A 136 38.70 5.05 -6.17
C THR A 136 38.42 6.36 -6.89
N LEU A 137 37.44 7.13 -6.40
CA LEU A 137 37.07 8.42 -6.98
C LEU A 137 38.25 9.41 -6.96
N LEU A 138 38.89 9.57 -5.80
CA LEU A 138 40.04 10.42 -5.66
C LEU A 138 41.23 9.98 -6.52
N ALA A 139 41.48 8.67 -6.59
CA ALA A 139 42.50 8.10 -7.41
C ALA A 139 42.34 8.43 -8.90
N VAL A 140 41.10 8.43 -9.40
CA VAL A 140 40.79 8.63 -10.82
C VAL A 140 40.62 10.07 -11.20
N GLU A 141 39.85 10.83 -10.40
CA GLU A 141 39.40 12.18 -10.77
C GLU A 141 40.29 13.29 -10.18
N ASP A 142 40.76 13.14 -8.94
CA ASP A 142 41.51 14.19 -8.27
C ASP A 142 42.42 13.66 -7.15
N ARG A 143 43.63 13.20 -7.52
CA ARG A 143 44.59 12.59 -6.59
C ARG A 143 45.06 13.52 -5.46
N ARG A 144 44.98 14.84 -5.71
CA ARG A 144 45.49 15.85 -4.81
C ARG A 144 44.39 16.66 -4.17
N PHE A 145 43.19 16.14 -4.15
CA PHE A 145 42.00 16.81 -3.64
C PHE A 145 42.22 17.49 -2.28
N TYR A 146 42.86 16.80 -1.36
CA TYR A 146 43.15 17.36 -0.03
C TYR A 146 44.35 18.30 0.03
N GLN A 147 45.09 18.54 -1.09
CA GLN A 147 46.34 19.31 -1.13
C GLN A 147 46.22 20.66 -1.85
N HIS A 148 45.17 20.87 -2.61
CA HIS A 148 44.92 22.12 -3.32
C HIS A 148 43.68 22.84 -2.77
N HIS A 149 43.48 24.09 -3.18
CA HIS A 149 42.37 24.95 -2.79
C HIS A 149 41.50 25.27 -4.02
N GLY A 150 40.72 24.32 -4.48
CA GLY A 150 39.78 24.46 -5.62
C GLY A 150 40.40 24.26 -6.99
N ILE A 151 41.63 24.61 -7.18
CA ILE A 151 42.40 24.49 -8.43
C ILE A 151 43.71 23.76 -8.18
N ASP A 152 44.10 22.84 -9.06
CA ASP A 152 45.44 22.22 -9.03
C ASP A 152 46.31 22.69 -10.21
N PRO A 153 47.18 23.72 -10.02
CA PRO A 153 48.04 24.22 -11.08
C PRO A 153 48.99 23.16 -11.65
N ARG A 154 49.42 22.18 -10.83
CA ARG A 154 50.31 21.09 -11.29
C ARG A 154 49.57 20.10 -12.19
N ALA A 155 48.30 19.83 -11.91
CA ALA A 155 47.47 18.98 -12.77
C ALA A 155 47.20 19.68 -14.11
N ILE A 156 46.96 21.00 -14.09
CA ILE A 156 46.75 21.80 -15.31
C ILE A 156 48.02 21.80 -16.16
N ALA A 157 49.19 22.07 -15.57
CA ALA A 157 50.49 22.07 -16.30
C ALA A 157 50.78 20.68 -16.90
N ARG A 158 50.55 19.58 -16.15
CA ARG A 158 50.73 18.22 -16.62
C ARG A 158 49.78 17.90 -17.78
N ALA A 159 48.52 18.30 -17.67
CA ALA A 159 47.49 18.07 -18.74
C ALA A 159 47.86 18.86 -20.02
N MET A 160 48.36 20.10 -19.90
CA MET A 160 48.84 20.88 -21.03
C MET A 160 50.02 20.20 -21.73
N LEU A 161 51.01 19.73 -20.98
CA LEU A 161 52.19 19.05 -21.52
C LEU A 161 51.79 17.75 -22.23
N ASN A 162 50.95 16.92 -21.62
CA ASN A 162 50.49 15.67 -22.22
C ASN A 162 49.64 15.89 -23.47
N ASN A 163 48.80 16.92 -23.50
CA ASN A 163 47.96 17.23 -24.66
C ASN A 163 48.79 17.82 -25.83
N ILE A 164 50.01 18.32 -25.59
CA ILE A 164 50.94 18.76 -26.63
C ILE A 164 51.76 17.58 -27.18
N ILE A 165 52.06 16.59 -26.36
CA ILE A 165 52.95 15.46 -26.70
C ILE A 165 52.19 14.27 -27.31
N SER A 166 50.96 14.01 -26.86
CA SER A 166 50.14 12.89 -27.33
C SER A 166 48.89 13.35 -28.06
N SER A 167 48.73 12.87 -29.32
CA SER A 167 47.56 13.13 -30.14
C SER A 167 46.33 12.27 -29.77
N ASP A 168 46.45 11.34 -28.85
CA ASP A 168 45.50 10.25 -28.72
C ASP A 168 44.46 10.38 -27.60
N ALA A 169 44.55 11.26 -26.64
CA ALA A 169 43.46 11.52 -25.66
C ALA A 169 43.71 12.81 -24.85
N LEU A 170 42.82 13.77 -24.97
CA LEU A 170 42.78 14.97 -24.13
C LEU A 170 42.68 14.57 -22.63
N GLN A 171 43.78 14.78 -21.91
CA GLN A 171 43.84 14.59 -20.45
C GLN A 171 43.23 15.79 -19.75
N GLY A 172 42.21 15.58 -18.89
CA GLY A 172 41.57 16.65 -18.12
C GLY A 172 42.41 17.05 -16.89
N GLY A 173 42.54 18.37 -16.67
CA GLY A 173 43.22 18.94 -15.49
C GLY A 173 42.26 19.60 -14.51
N SER A 174 40.96 19.32 -14.57
CA SER A 174 39.94 19.91 -13.67
C SER A 174 39.86 19.12 -12.36
N THR A 175 39.73 19.83 -11.24
CA THR A 175 39.56 19.25 -9.91
C THR A 175 38.10 18.82 -9.67
N LEU A 176 37.84 17.99 -8.64
CA LEU A 176 36.49 17.63 -8.19
C LEU A 176 35.67 18.87 -7.83
N THR A 177 36.28 19.85 -7.18
CA THR A 177 35.64 21.13 -6.83
C THR A 177 35.19 21.89 -8.06
N GLN A 178 36.01 21.92 -9.11
CA GLN A 178 35.63 22.54 -10.40
C GLN A 178 34.50 21.77 -11.11
N GLN A 179 34.55 20.45 -11.05
CA GLN A 179 33.46 19.61 -11.62
C GLN A 179 32.16 19.85 -10.86
N LEU A 180 32.20 19.97 -9.54
CA LEU A 180 31.04 20.27 -8.70
C LEU A 180 30.43 21.63 -9.04
N VAL A 181 31.22 22.67 -9.11
CA VAL A 181 30.81 24.03 -9.52
C VAL A 181 30.14 24.00 -10.89
N LYS A 182 30.73 23.28 -11.85
CA LYS A 182 30.19 23.14 -13.17
C LYS A 182 28.79 22.51 -13.16
N ASN A 183 28.59 21.47 -12.33
CA ASN A 183 27.33 20.75 -12.27
C ASN A 183 26.24 21.56 -11.56
N LEU A 184 26.59 22.36 -10.54
CA LEU A 184 25.64 23.11 -9.72
C LEU A 184 25.23 24.46 -10.29
N PHE A 185 26.18 25.18 -10.93
CA PHE A 185 26.02 26.61 -11.17
C PHE A 185 26.26 27.06 -12.61
N LEU A 186 26.72 26.16 -13.50
CA LEU A 186 27.12 26.55 -14.85
C LEU A 186 26.42 25.74 -15.92
N ASP A 187 26.09 26.41 -17.03
CA ASP A 187 25.50 25.79 -18.19
C ASP A 187 26.49 24.92 -18.99
N SER A 188 25.95 24.07 -19.87
CA SER A 188 26.73 23.10 -20.68
C SER A 188 27.57 23.74 -21.80
N GLU A 189 27.46 25.06 -22.05
CA GLU A 189 28.21 25.75 -23.10
C GLU A 189 29.73 25.72 -22.85
N ARG A 190 30.49 25.43 -23.89
CA ARG A 190 31.96 25.36 -23.85
C ARG A 190 32.56 26.71 -24.24
N SER A 191 32.86 27.58 -23.23
CA SER A 191 33.55 28.84 -23.44
C SER A 191 34.73 29.04 -22.47
N LEU A 192 35.74 29.83 -22.87
CA LEU A 192 36.87 30.18 -21.99
C LEU A 192 36.40 30.98 -20.77
N LEU A 193 35.44 31.89 -20.95
CA LEU A 193 34.84 32.66 -19.86
C LEU A 193 34.17 31.75 -18.82
N ARG A 194 33.43 30.73 -19.26
CA ARG A 194 32.88 29.75 -18.35
C ARG A 194 33.95 29.02 -17.56
N LYS A 195 35.10 28.67 -18.17
CA LYS A 195 36.19 27.98 -17.47
C LYS A 195 36.89 28.87 -16.43
N ILE A 196 36.96 30.18 -16.69
CA ILE A 196 37.46 31.17 -15.71
C ILE A 196 36.47 31.29 -14.56
N ASN A 197 35.16 31.40 -14.84
CA ASN A 197 34.14 31.46 -13.80
C ASN A 197 34.15 30.19 -12.95
N GLU A 198 34.24 28.99 -13.55
CA GLU A 198 34.37 27.71 -12.87
C GLU A 198 35.57 27.72 -11.89
N ALA A 199 36.71 28.24 -12.30
CA ALA A 199 37.90 28.33 -11.47
C ALA A 199 37.74 29.31 -10.28
N ILE A 200 37.18 30.50 -10.53
CA ILE A 200 36.89 31.48 -9.47
C ILE A 200 35.88 30.93 -8.47
N MET A 201 34.81 30.35 -8.94
CA MET A 201 33.77 29.76 -8.08
C MET A 201 34.30 28.57 -7.29
N ALA A 202 35.20 27.74 -7.85
CA ALA A 202 35.84 26.64 -7.13
C ALA A 202 36.73 27.16 -5.96
N LEU A 203 37.44 28.27 -6.15
CA LEU A 203 38.20 28.92 -5.07
C LEU A 203 37.28 29.47 -3.98
N LEU A 204 36.15 30.11 -4.37
CA LEU A 204 35.18 30.64 -3.43
C LEU A 204 34.48 29.51 -2.64
N LEU A 205 34.18 28.40 -3.32
CA LEU A 205 33.56 27.24 -2.66
C LEU A 205 34.47 26.65 -1.58
N GLU A 206 35.76 26.50 -1.85
CA GLU A 206 36.72 26.00 -0.87
C GLU A 206 37.14 27.04 0.20
N TYR A 207 36.85 28.29 -0.03
CA TYR A 207 36.98 29.31 1.02
C TYR A 207 35.84 29.22 2.06
N HIS A 208 34.63 28.84 1.62
CA HIS A 208 33.42 28.79 2.47
C HIS A 208 33.13 27.41 3.05
N TYR A 209 33.54 26.33 2.41
CA TYR A 209 33.23 24.96 2.78
C TYR A 209 34.47 24.09 2.90
N ASP A 210 34.48 23.20 3.87
CA ASP A 210 35.58 22.25 4.05
C ASP A 210 35.57 21.14 2.98
N LYS A 211 36.68 20.44 2.85
CA LYS A 211 36.86 19.35 1.88
C LYS A 211 35.89 18.21 2.06
N LYS A 212 35.47 17.94 3.31
CA LYS A 212 34.51 16.87 3.59
C LYS A 212 33.15 17.22 3.03
N THR A 213 32.67 18.43 3.29
CA THR A 213 31.38 18.94 2.75
C THR A 213 31.40 18.98 1.23
N ILE A 214 32.49 19.41 0.60
CA ILE A 214 32.61 19.44 -0.86
C ILE A 214 32.55 18.01 -1.46
N LEU A 215 33.24 17.05 -0.83
CA LEU A 215 33.27 15.67 -1.29
C LEU A 215 31.90 14.99 -1.11
N GLU A 216 31.26 15.19 0.04
CA GLU A 216 29.89 14.68 0.29
C GLU A 216 28.92 15.22 -0.75
N THR A 217 29.01 16.51 -1.00
CA THR A 217 28.26 17.22 -2.03
C THR A 217 28.47 16.59 -3.40
N TYR A 218 29.73 16.36 -3.79
CA TYR A 218 30.08 15.77 -5.07
C TYR A 218 29.48 14.35 -5.24
N LEU A 219 29.60 13.51 -4.19
CA LEU A 219 29.08 12.16 -4.19
C LEU A 219 27.56 12.09 -4.41
N ASN A 220 26.83 13.12 -4.01
CA ASN A 220 25.39 13.23 -4.14
C ASN A 220 24.92 13.95 -5.42
N GLU A 221 25.78 14.80 -6.02
CA GLU A 221 25.38 15.66 -7.15
C GLU A 221 25.73 15.10 -8.52
N ILE A 222 26.76 14.29 -8.60
CA ILE A 222 27.28 13.86 -9.91
C ILE A 222 26.23 13.09 -10.73
N TYR A 223 26.05 13.48 -11.99
CA TYR A 223 25.17 12.79 -12.94
C TYR A 223 25.79 11.48 -13.38
N LEU A 224 25.09 10.38 -13.17
CA LEU A 224 25.57 9.02 -13.43
C LEU A 224 24.68 8.19 -14.36
N GLY A 225 23.56 8.72 -14.85
CA GLY A 225 22.71 7.99 -15.79
C GLY A 225 21.35 8.64 -16.05
N GLN A 226 20.56 8.00 -16.91
CA GLN A 226 19.24 8.45 -17.30
C GLN A 226 18.26 7.28 -17.30
N ASP A 227 17.10 7.45 -16.69
CA ASP A 227 15.97 6.53 -16.67
C ASP A 227 14.75 7.21 -17.33
N GLY A 228 14.53 7.01 -18.61
CA GLY A 228 13.51 7.75 -19.36
C GLY A 228 13.78 9.27 -19.33
N ALA A 229 12.83 10.04 -18.80
CA ALA A 229 12.96 11.48 -18.61
C ALA A 229 13.68 11.86 -17.30
N ARG A 230 14.09 10.88 -16.46
CA ARG A 230 14.61 11.06 -15.11
C ARG A 230 16.14 10.94 -15.07
N ALA A 231 16.84 11.98 -14.64
CA ALA A 231 18.27 11.96 -14.43
C ALA A 231 18.63 11.26 -13.12
N ILE A 232 19.66 10.43 -13.14
CA ILE A 232 20.17 9.69 -11.99
C ILE A 232 21.39 10.44 -11.46
N HIS A 233 21.24 11.05 -10.28
CA HIS A 233 22.28 11.79 -9.60
C HIS A 233 22.74 11.07 -8.33
N GLY A 234 24.05 11.13 -8.07
CA GLY A 234 24.70 10.56 -6.89
C GLY A 234 24.96 9.05 -6.96
N PHE A 235 26.00 8.63 -6.22
CA PHE A 235 26.46 7.24 -6.23
C PHE A 235 25.48 6.28 -5.56
N ALA A 236 24.77 6.71 -4.51
CA ALA A 236 23.81 5.85 -3.81
C ALA A 236 22.67 5.44 -4.73
N LEU A 237 22.02 6.40 -5.43
CA LEU A 237 20.97 6.10 -6.37
C LEU A 237 21.48 5.32 -7.59
N ALA A 238 22.66 5.65 -8.11
CA ALA A 238 23.27 4.92 -9.23
C ALA A 238 23.56 3.46 -8.88
N SER A 239 23.90 3.17 -7.63
CA SER A 239 24.08 1.79 -7.12
C SER A 239 22.78 0.98 -7.22
N GLU A 240 21.69 1.54 -6.75
CA GLU A 240 20.35 0.90 -6.85
C GLU A 240 19.92 0.79 -8.33
N PHE A 241 20.14 1.85 -9.12
CA PHE A 241 19.75 1.90 -10.52
C PHE A 241 20.43 0.85 -11.37
N TYR A 242 21.75 0.68 -11.26
CA TYR A 242 22.49 -0.26 -12.11
C TYR A 242 22.59 -1.66 -11.53
N PHE A 243 22.62 -1.81 -10.20
CA PHE A 243 22.93 -3.09 -9.54
C PHE A 243 21.83 -3.61 -8.62
N ASP A 244 20.79 -2.80 -8.30
CA ASP A 244 19.76 -3.14 -7.35
C ASP A 244 20.32 -3.54 -5.97
N LYS A 245 21.32 -2.78 -5.52
CA LYS A 245 22.03 -2.99 -4.28
C LYS A 245 22.34 -1.67 -3.60
N PRO A 246 22.31 -1.62 -2.26
CA PRO A 246 22.88 -0.52 -1.51
C PRO A 246 24.38 -0.34 -1.84
N LEU A 247 24.84 0.90 -1.82
CA LEU A 247 26.20 1.25 -2.24
C LEU A 247 27.29 0.51 -1.44
N ASN A 248 27.07 0.28 -0.15
CA ASN A 248 27.99 -0.44 0.74
C ASN A 248 28.08 -1.96 0.45
N GLN A 249 27.19 -2.50 -0.39
CA GLN A 249 27.20 -3.89 -0.81
C GLN A 249 27.85 -4.11 -2.19
N LEU A 250 28.28 -3.03 -2.84
CA LEU A 250 28.93 -3.13 -4.14
C LEU A 250 30.36 -3.69 -4.01
N SER A 251 30.71 -4.57 -4.95
CA SER A 251 32.07 -5.05 -5.11
C SER A 251 32.97 -3.97 -5.74
N ARG A 252 34.29 -4.10 -5.59
CA ARG A 252 35.25 -3.13 -6.10
C ARG A 252 35.16 -2.89 -7.62
N ASP A 253 34.85 -3.92 -8.40
CA ASP A 253 34.63 -3.78 -9.84
C ASP A 253 33.34 -3.02 -10.16
N GLN A 254 32.27 -3.17 -9.35
CA GLN A 254 31.05 -2.39 -9.47
C GLN A 254 31.27 -0.91 -9.09
N LEU A 255 32.00 -0.65 -8.00
CA LEU A 255 32.40 0.72 -7.63
C LEU A 255 33.25 1.37 -8.72
N ALA A 256 34.22 0.64 -9.29
CA ALA A 256 35.05 1.11 -10.41
C ALA A 256 34.22 1.44 -11.65
N MET A 257 33.13 0.68 -11.91
CA MET A 257 32.21 1.00 -12.99
C MET A 257 31.49 2.30 -12.73
N LEU A 258 30.93 2.52 -11.54
CA LEU A 258 30.22 3.77 -11.20
C LEU A 258 31.17 5.00 -11.31
N VAL A 259 32.38 4.90 -10.80
CA VAL A 259 33.39 5.95 -10.95
C VAL A 259 33.74 6.18 -12.42
N GLY A 260 33.75 5.11 -13.23
CA GLY A 260 33.96 5.22 -14.66
C GLY A 260 32.90 6.05 -15.40
N LEU A 261 31.64 6.05 -14.91
CA LEU A 261 30.53 6.81 -15.48
C LEU A 261 30.68 8.32 -15.30
N VAL A 262 31.42 8.78 -14.29
CA VAL A 262 31.67 10.21 -14.02
C VAL A 262 32.19 10.95 -15.24
N LYS A 263 33.03 10.30 -16.05
CA LYS A 263 33.61 10.88 -17.28
C LYS A 263 32.56 11.16 -18.36
N GLY A 264 31.45 10.43 -18.36
CA GLY A 264 30.38 10.59 -19.34
C GLY A 264 29.35 9.47 -19.22
N ALA A 265 28.41 9.63 -18.31
CA ALA A 265 27.41 8.60 -17.97
C ALA A 265 26.63 8.08 -19.20
N SER A 266 26.18 8.96 -20.08
CA SER A 266 25.46 8.57 -21.29
C SER A 266 26.30 7.79 -22.29
N TRP A 267 27.61 8.12 -22.38
CA TRP A 267 28.53 7.47 -23.32
C TRP A 267 28.98 6.09 -22.84
N TYR A 268 29.11 5.93 -21.54
CA TYR A 268 29.56 4.71 -20.88
C TYR A 268 28.43 3.94 -20.21
N ASP A 269 27.15 4.25 -20.52
CA ASP A 269 26.00 3.55 -19.97
C ASP A 269 26.14 2.02 -20.20
N PRO A 270 26.23 1.20 -19.12
CA PRO A 270 26.51 -0.21 -19.24
C PRO A 270 25.38 -1.04 -19.85
N ARG A 271 24.14 -0.49 -19.89
CA ARG A 271 23.00 -1.11 -20.53
C ARG A 271 22.97 -0.86 -22.04
N ARG A 272 23.34 0.36 -22.45
CA ARG A 272 23.33 0.78 -23.86
C ARG A 272 24.64 0.47 -24.57
N HIS A 273 25.75 0.54 -23.85
CA HIS A 273 27.11 0.42 -24.39
C HIS A 273 28.00 -0.48 -23.49
N PRO A 274 27.66 -1.79 -23.30
CA PRO A 274 28.31 -2.66 -22.33
C PRO A 274 29.83 -2.82 -22.58
N GLU A 275 30.28 -2.85 -23.81
CA GLU A 275 31.70 -2.98 -24.15
C GLU A 275 32.50 -1.74 -23.74
N ARG A 276 31.97 -0.52 -24.00
CA ARG A 276 32.59 0.72 -23.60
C ARG A 276 32.64 0.84 -22.07
N ALA A 277 31.56 0.46 -21.40
CA ALA A 277 31.48 0.44 -19.94
C ALA A 277 32.52 -0.53 -19.34
N LEU A 278 32.66 -1.73 -19.93
CA LEU A 278 33.66 -2.72 -19.53
C LEU A 278 35.08 -2.19 -19.69
N GLN A 279 35.40 -1.61 -20.85
CA GLN A 279 36.70 -1.00 -21.11
C GLN A 279 37.00 0.14 -20.11
N ARG A 280 36.00 1.01 -19.87
CA ARG A 280 36.13 2.13 -18.94
C ARG A 280 36.32 1.65 -17.49
N ARG A 281 35.56 0.64 -17.04
CA ARG A 281 35.76 -0.02 -15.75
C ARG A 281 37.18 -0.54 -15.60
N ASN A 282 37.69 -1.24 -16.60
CA ASN A 282 39.02 -1.82 -16.59
C ASN A 282 40.12 -0.75 -16.55
N GLN A 283 39.91 0.41 -17.22
CA GLN A 283 40.81 1.57 -17.10
C GLN A 283 40.82 2.12 -15.67
N VAL A 284 39.66 2.23 -15.00
CA VAL A 284 39.58 2.66 -13.62
C VAL A 284 40.31 1.70 -12.70
N LEU A 285 40.10 0.38 -12.87
CA LEU A 285 40.83 -0.65 -12.10
C LEU A 285 42.32 -0.60 -12.32
N GLN A 286 42.81 -0.32 -13.54
CA GLN A 286 44.24 -0.09 -13.82
C GLN A 286 44.77 1.11 -13.08
N GLN A 287 44.06 2.23 -13.08
CA GLN A 287 44.45 3.44 -12.34
C GLN A 287 44.49 3.22 -10.82
N MET A 288 43.60 2.39 -10.28
CA MET A 288 43.64 1.96 -8.87
C MET A 288 44.91 1.13 -8.58
N ALA A 289 45.32 0.26 -9.48
CA ALA A 289 46.54 -0.53 -9.34
C ALA A 289 47.80 0.35 -9.45
N ASP A 290 47.86 1.26 -10.42
CA ASP A 290 48.95 2.21 -10.61
C ASP A 290 49.20 3.11 -9.37
N GLN A 291 48.17 3.23 -8.51
CA GLN A 291 48.21 4.01 -7.29
C GLN A 291 48.25 3.15 -6.01
N ALA A 292 48.50 1.87 -6.16
CA ALA A 292 48.57 0.90 -5.06
C ALA A 292 47.30 0.81 -4.18
N VAL A 293 46.13 1.22 -4.70
CA VAL A 293 44.82 1.01 -4.06
C VAL A 293 44.43 -0.47 -4.12
N ILE A 294 44.83 -1.15 -5.18
CA ILE A 294 44.74 -2.60 -5.35
C ILE A 294 46.08 -3.17 -5.85
N ASN A 295 46.33 -4.44 -5.54
CA ASN A 295 47.55 -5.11 -6.05
C ASN A 295 47.29 -5.76 -7.43
N SER A 296 48.36 -6.28 -8.08
CA SER A 296 48.28 -6.88 -9.43
C SER A 296 47.41 -8.11 -9.49
N ALA A 297 47.41 -8.94 -8.45
CA ALA A 297 46.57 -10.15 -8.38
C ALA A 297 45.07 -9.74 -8.28
N GLN A 298 44.76 -8.73 -7.48
CA GLN A 298 43.40 -8.20 -7.39
C GLN A 298 42.94 -7.54 -8.71
N LEU A 299 43.83 -6.83 -9.39
CA LEU A 299 43.57 -6.23 -10.70
C LEU A 299 43.13 -7.32 -11.70
N THR A 300 43.94 -8.35 -11.86
CA THR A 300 43.64 -9.46 -12.79
C THR A 300 42.28 -10.13 -12.44
N ALA A 301 42.07 -10.42 -11.16
CA ALA A 301 40.83 -11.04 -10.71
C ALA A 301 39.59 -10.16 -10.93
N LEU A 302 39.70 -8.82 -10.75
CA LEU A 302 38.58 -7.88 -10.92
C LEU A 302 38.31 -7.60 -12.41
N GLN A 303 39.35 -7.52 -13.25
CA GLN A 303 39.20 -7.34 -14.70
C GLN A 303 38.56 -8.56 -15.40
N SER A 304 38.78 -9.76 -14.88
CA SER A 304 38.19 -11.00 -15.43
C SER A 304 36.68 -11.14 -15.14
N ARG A 305 36.14 -10.37 -14.18
CA ARG A 305 34.71 -10.43 -13.86
C ARG A 305 33.85 -9.85 -14.98
N PRO A 306 32.74 -10.50 -15.35
CA PRO A 306 31.81 -9.96 -16.31
C PRO A 306 31.16 -8.68 -15.80
N LEU A 307 30.71 -7.84 -16.72
CA LEU A 307 29.89 -6.67 -16.37
C LEU A 307 28.45 -7.13 -16.10
N VAL A 308 28.07 -7.24 -14.83
CA VAL A 308 26.74 -7.64 -14.43
C VAL A 308 25.99 -6.38 -13.98
N VAL A 309 25.04 -5.94 -14.81
CA VAL A 309 24.11 -4.86 -14.51
C VAL A 309 22.67 -5.35 -14.70
N LYS A 310 21.73 -4.77 -13.94
CA LYS A 310 20.33 -5.10 -14.09
C LYS A 310 19.81 -4.60 -15.45
N ALA A 311 19.18 -5.46 -16.22
CA ALA A 311 18.72 -5.15 -17.59
C ALA A 311 17.58 -4.11 -17.61
N SER A 312 16.77 -4.04 -16.56
CA SER A 312 15.65 -3.11 -16.44
C SER A 312 15.92 -2.19 -15.25
N ALA A 313 15.75 -0.88 -15.45
CA ALA A 313 15.63 0.03 -14.32
C ALA A 313 14.44 -0.43 -13.48
N HIS A 314 14.64 -0.61 -12.18
CA HIS A 314 13.49 -0.67 -11.31
C HIS A 314 12.76 0.66 -11.45
N LYS A 315 11.44 0.61 -11.69
CA LYS A 315 10.55 1.76 -11.52
C LYS A 315 10.49 2.08 -10.01
N ALA A 316 11.65 2.34 -9.41
CA ALA A 316 11.80 2.53 -7.96
C ALA A 316 11.22 3.86 -7.46
N SER A 317 10.75 4.73 -8.36
CA SER A 317 10.26 6.03 -7.92
C SER A 317 8.83 6.02 -7.42
N ASN A 318 8.05 5.00 -7.70
CA ASN A 318 6.65 4.95 -7.25
C ASN A 318 6.12 3.51 -7.31
N ARG A 319 6.47 2.73 -6.29
CA ARG A 319 6.12 1.30 -6.25
C ARG A 319 4.61 1.07 -6.12
N TYR A 320 3.89 2.02 -5.52
CA TYR A 320 2.45 1.95 -5.25
C TYR A 320 1.77 3.26 -5.66
N PRO A 321 1.66 3.54 -6.97
CA PRO A 321 1.28 4.87 -7.48
C PRO A 321 -0.07 5.35 -6.97
N ALA A 322 -1.06 4.48 -6.86
CA ALA A 322 -2.39 4.83 -6.37
C ALA A 322 -2.39 5.19 -4.89
N PHE A 323 -1.62 4.47 -4.06
CA PHE A 323 -1.49 4.79 -2.65
C PHE A 323 -0.70 6.09 -2.42
N ILE A 324 0.37 6.31 -3.19
CA ILE A 324 1.16 7.54 -3.11
C ILE A 324 0.37 8.78 -3.55
N ASP A 325 -0.54 8.64 -4.51
CA ASP A 325 -1.47 9.72 -4.87
C ASP A 325 -2.36 10.10 -3.67
N LEU A 326 -2.89 9.11 -2.94
CA LEU A 326 -3.64 9.37 -1.70
C LEU A 326 -2.77 10.06 -0.64
N VAL A 327 -1.55 9.59 -0.42
CA VAL A 327 -0.61 10.22 0.53
C VAL A 327 -0.37 11.68 0.17
N LYS A 328 -0.13 12.00 -1.10
CA LYS A 328 0.06 13.38 -1.55
C LYS A 328 -1.17 14.25 -1.32
N ARG A 329 -2.38 13.72 -1.55
CA ARG A 329 -3.64 14.45 -1.31
C ARG A 329 -3.83 14.76 0.17
N GLN A 330 -3.58 13.78 1.07
CA GLN A 330 -3.68 14.02 2.52
C GLN A 330 -2.59 14.98 3.03
N LEU A 331 -1.38 14.93 2.48
CA LEU A 331 -0.32 15.88 2.86
C LEU A 331 -0.60 17.31 2.40
N HIS A 332 -1.31 17.48 1.29
CA HIS A 332 -1.58 18.80 0.73
C HIS A 332 -2.44 19.69 1.62
N ASP A 333 -3.19 19.10 2.55
CA ASP A 333 -3.98 19.84 3.53
C ASP A 333 -3.10 20.49 4.61
N ASP A 334 -1.93 19.90 4.92
CA ASP A 334 -1.05 20.33 6.02
C ASP A 334 0.28 20.94 5.56
N TYR A 335 0.74 20.61 4.35
CA TYR A 335 2.06 21.00 3.83
C TYR A 335 1.93 21.61 2.45
N ASN A 336 2.65 22.71 2.23
CA ASN A 336 2.76 23.25 0.87
C ASN A 336 3.69 22.37 0.00
N GLN A 337 3.56 22.53 -1.32
CA GLN A 337 4.29 21.70 -2.27
C GLN A 337 5.81 21.91 -2.21
N ASP A 338 6.25 23.12 -1.90
CA ASP A 338 7.67 23.45 -1.83
C ASP A 338 8.34 22.78 -0.61
N ASP A 339 7.65 22.72 0.54
CA ASP A 339 8.16 22.02 1.73
C ASP A 339 8.27 20.51 1.48
N LEU A 340 7.24 19.90 0.88
CA LEU A 340 7.24 18.48 0.53
C LEU A 340 8.36 18.11 -0.45
N GLN A 341 8.76 19.03 -1.31
CA GLN A 341 9.76 18.80 -2.34
C GLN A 341 11.19 19.14 -1.90
N SER A 342 11.36 19.99 -0.88
CA SER A 342 12.68 20.57 -0.56
C SER A 342 13.13 20.38 0.89
N ALA A 343 12.25 20.02 1.82
CA ALA A 343 12.56 19.96 3.24
C ALA A 343 13.16 18.61 3.70
N GLY A 344 13.22 17.59 2.83
CA GLY A 344 13.76 16.28 3.17
C GLY A 344 12.95 15.53 4.21
N LEU A 345 11.63 15.68 4.20
CA LEU A 345 10.75 15.08 5.18
C LEU A 345 10.77 13.55 5.07
N LYS A 346 10.59 12.85 6.19
CA LYS A 346 10.30 11.43 6.24
C LYS A 346 8.82 11.25 6.58
N ILE A 347 8.09 10.62 5.67
CA ILE A 347 6.64 10.41 5.76
C ILE A 347 6.40 8.94 6.03
N PHE A 348 5.92 8.63 7.23
CA PHE A 348 5.59 7.27 7.64
C PHE A 348 4.13 6.99 7.38
N THR A 349 3.84 6.01 6.54
CA THR A 349 2.50 5.68 6.09
C THR A 349 1.93 4.46 6.80
N THR A 350 0.67 4.18 6.51
CA THR A 350 -0.06 3.01 7.01
C THR A 350 0.04 1.82 6.07
N LEU A 351 0.65 1.96 4.89
CA LEU A 351 0.75 0.87 3.90
C LEU A 351 1.41 -0.36 4.50
N ASP A 352 0.76 -1.49 4.37
CA ASP A 352 1.30 -2.80 4.71
C ASP A 352 1.77 -3.51 3.43
N PRO A 353 3.08 -3.73 3.23
CA PRO A 353 3.59 -4.34 2.00
C PRO A 353 3.07 -5.75 1.75
N LEU A 354 2.78 -6.53 2.80
CA LEU A 354 2.22 -7.87 2.67
C LEU A 354 0.77 -7.84 2.20
N VAL A 355 -0.04 -6.97 2.80
CA VAL A 355 -1.44 -6.77 2.40
C VAL A 355 -1.52 -6.24 0.96
N GLN A 356 -0.71 -5.24 0.63
CA GLN A 356 -0.65 -4.68 -0.72
C GLN A 356 -0.29 -5.74 -1.76
N ARG A 357 0.71 -6.59 -1.48
CA ARG A 357 1.11 -7.69 -2.35
C ARG A 357 -0.01 -8.71 -2.55
N ALA A 358 -0.73 -9.08 -1.48
CA ALA A 358 -1.85 -10.01 -1.57
C ALA A 358 -2.98 -9.46 -2.47
N VAL A 359 -3.29 -8.16 -2.36
CA VAL A 359 -4.25 -7.47 -3.24
C VAL A 359 -3.78 -7.49 -4.70
N GLU A 360 -2.53 -7.11 -4.96
CA GLU A 360 -1.97 -7.10 -6.33
C GLU A 360 -1.98 -8.47 -7.00
N GLN A 361 -1.63 -9.51 -6.23
CA GLN A 361 -1.68 -10.89 -6.71
C GLN A 361 -3.09 -11.35 -7.02
N ALA A 362 -4.07 -11.03 -6.15
CA ALA A 362 -5.48 -11.36 -6.37
C ALA A 362 -6.02 -10.67 -7.64
N VAL A 363 -5.74 -9.40 -7.83
CA VAL A 363 -6.15 -8.64 -9.03
C VAL A 363 -5.57 -9.26 -10.29
N LYS A 364 -4.26 -9.52 -10.31
CA LYS A 364 -3.56 -10.11 -11.47
C LYS A 364 -4.04 -11.52 -11.80
N ALA A 365 -4.45 -12.30 -10.81
CA ALA A 365 -4.96 -13.65 -11.03
C ALA A 365 -6.42 -13.65 -11.49
N VAL A 366 -7.31 -12.92 -10.79
CA VAL A 366 -8.76 -13.07 -10.95
C VAL A 366 -9.31 -12.33 -12.16
N LEU A 367 -8.84 -11.11 -12.48
CA LEU A 367 -9.41 -10.36 -13.60
C LEU A 367 -9.29 -11.08 -14.95
N PRO A 368 -8.13 -11.68 -15.32
CA PRO A 368 -8.04 -12.48 -16.53
C PRO A 368 -8.92 -13.74 -16.54
N GLU A 369 -9.15 -14.37 -15.36
CA GLU A 369 -10.07 -15.50 -15.23
C GLU A 369 -11.53 -15.08 -15.51
N LEU A 370 -11.95 -13.91 -14.98
CA LEU A 370 -13.26 -13.34 -15.22
C LEU A 370 -13.46 -13.01 -16.71
N GLU A 371 -12.47 -12.39 -17.35
CA GLU A 371 -12.51 -12.06 -18.78
C GLU A 371 -12.64 -13.30 -19.68
N LYS A 372 -12.01 -14.42 -19.30
CA LYS A 372 -12.15 -15.70 -20.01
C LYS A 372 -13.51 -16.34 -19.80
N GLN A 373 -14.09 -16.21 -18.61
CA GLN A 373 -15.34 -16.86 -18.25
C GLN A 373 -16.57 -16.12 -18.77
N TYR A 374 -16.52 -14.78 -18.85
CA TYR A 374 -17.67 -13.94 -19.20
C TYR A 374 -17.39 -13.13 -20.47
N VAL A 375 -18.09 -13.42 -21.55
CA VAL A 375 -17.85 -12.82 -22.90
C VAL A 375 -17.92 -11.28 -22.89
N LYS A 376 -18.79 -10.68 -22.05
CA LYS A 376 -18.93 -9.23 -21.92
C LYS A 376 -17.92 -8.59 -20.96
N ALA A 377 -17.16 -9.38 -20.23
CA ALA A 377 -16.19 -8.93 -19.24
C ALA A 377 -14.82 -8.65 -19.84
N SER A 378 -14.75 -8.00 -21.01
CA SER A 378 -13.47 -7.57 -21.60
C SER A 378 -12.99 -6.23 -21.05
N ASN A 379 -11.68 -6.02 -20.98
CA ASN A 379 -11.07 -4.78 -20.47
C ASN A 379 -11.55 -4.40 -19.07
N LEU A 380 -11.67 -5.38 -18.19
CA LEU A 380 -12.04 -5.14 -16.79
C LEU A 380 -11.02 -4.26 -16.10
N GLN A 381 -11.53 -3.38 -15.26
CA GLN A 381 -10.79 -2.54 -14.32
C GLN A 381 -11.25 -2.86 -12.90
N THR A 382 -10.46 -2.42 -11.93
CA THR A 382 -10.77 -2.64 -10.52
C THR A 382 -10.28 -1.50 -9.65
N ALA A 383 -10.88 -1.38 -8.49
CA ALA A 383 -10.37 -0.63 -7.36
C ALA A 383 -10.54 -1.46 -6.09
N VAL A 384 -9.49 -1.53 -5.29
CA VAL A 384 -9.47 -2.25 -4.01
C VAL A 384 -8.87 -1.36 -2.94
N ILE A 385 -9.55 -1.24 -1.82
CA ILE A 385 -9.05 -0.54 -0.63
C ILE A 385 -9.18 -1.51 0.55
N VAL A 386 -8.10 -1.69 1.30
CA VAL A 386 -8.07 -2.49 2.52
C VAL A 386 -7.73 -1.59 3.70
N THR A 387 -8.54 -1.66 4.76
CA THR A 387 -8.35 -0.85 5.97
C THR A 387 -8.39 -1.71 7.24
N ALA A 388 -7.86 -1.17 8.33
CA ALA A 388 -8.04 -1.71 9.67
C ALA A 388 -9.32 -1.12 10.30
N PRO A 389 -10.28 -1.97 10.75
CA PRO A 389 -11.55 -1.51 11.32
C PRO A 389 -11.43 -0.67 12.59
N ASP A 390 -10.41 -0.89 13.39
CA ASP A 390 -10.17 -0.28 14.70
C ASP A 390 -9.56 1.12 14.64
N ASN A 391 -8.83 1.46 13.56
CA ASN A 391 -8.05 2.68 13.51
C ASN A 391 -8.11 3.44 12.17
N GLY A 392 -8.76 2.88 11.13
CA GLY A 392 -8.90 3.50 9.82
C GLY A 392 -7.63 3.52 8.96
N ASP A 393 -6.56 2.84 9.38
CA ASP A 393 -5.31 2.74 8.61
C ASP A 393 -5.56 2.06 7.25
N ILE A 394 -5.26 2.75 6.15
CA ILE A 394 -5.30 2.16 4.82
C ILE A 394 -4.07 1.30 4.62
N GLN A 395 -4.25 -0.01 4.69
CA GLN A 395 -3.19 -1.01 4.60
C GLN A 395 -2.79 -1.31 3.15
N ALA A 396 -3.73 -1.19 2.21
CA ALA A 396 -3.49 -1.38 0.78
C ALA A 396 -4.45 -0.56 -0.07
N LEU A 397 -3.97 -0.15 -1.25
CA LEU A 397 -4.79 0.53 -2.25
C LEU A 397 -4.31 0.17 -3.66
N VAL A 398 -5.21 -0.39 -4.46
CA VAL A 398 -5.02 -0.69 -5.88
C VAL A 398 -6.15 -0.01 -6.67
N SER A 399 -5.83 0.67 -7.76
CA SER A 399 -6.79 1.44 -8.56
C SER A 399 -6.85 1.05 -10.03
N ASP A 400 -6.13 0.02 -10.43
CA ASP A 400 -6.06 -0.43 -11.82
C ASP A 400 -5.81 -1.94 -11.89
N ARG A 401 -6.15 -2.56 -13.03
CA ARG A 401 -5.82 -3.97 -13.33
C ARG A 401 -4.29 -4.21 -13.35
N ASP A 402 -3.51 -3.20 -13.72
CA ASP A 402 -2.07 -3.14 -13.52
C ASP A 402 -1.77 -2.28 -12.28
N PRO A 403 -1.45 -2.88 -11.13
CA PRO A 403 -1.19 -2.15 -9.89
C PRO A 403 -0.05 -1.12 -9.96
N LEU A 404 0.82 -1.23 -10.98
CA LEU A 404 1.93 -0.29 -11.21
C LEU A 404 1.54 0.86 -12.14
N ALA A 405 0.32 0.86 -12.70
CA ALA A 405 -0.15 1.94 -13.55
C ALA A 405 -0.27 3.24 -12.75
N ALA A 406 0.33 4.31 -13.26
CA ALA A 406 0.16 5.66 -12.76
C ALA A 406 -0.90 6.40 -13.60
N GLY A 407 -1.55 7.39 -13.00
CA GLY A 407 -2.55 8.24 -13.68
C GLY A 407 -3.89 8.23 -12.97
N TYR A 408 -4.96 7.90 -13.67
CA TYR A 408 -6.32 7.96 -13.12
C TYR A 408 -6.53 6.99 -11.94
N ASN A 409 -6.81 7.55 -10.77
CA ASN A 409 -6.97 6.78 -9.53
C ASN A 409 -8.43 6.39 -9.32
N ARG A 410 -8.84 5.21 -9.80
CA ARG A 410 -10.23 4.75 -9.71
C ARG A 410 -10.72 4.58 -8.27
N ALA A 411 -9.80 4.30 -7.35
CA ALA A 411 -10.17 4.17 -5.93
C ALA A 411 -10.64 5.50 -5.33
N LEU A 412 -10.10 6.63 -5.78
CA LEU A 412 -10.36 7.96 -5.26
C LEU A 412 -11.31 8.79 -6.15
N ASP A 413 -11.26 8.58 -7.47
CA ASP A 413 -11.87 9.50 -8.43
C ASP A 413 -13.03 8.87 -9.24
N ALA A 414 -13.07 7.53 -9.41
CA ALA A 414 -14.14 6.89 -10.17
C ALA A 414 -15.43 6.84 -9.36
N THR A 415 -16.36 7.73 -9.69
CA THR A 415 -17.73 7.70 -9.11
C THR A 415 -18.58 6.69 -9.85
N ARG A 416 -19.08 5.67 -9.13
CA ARG A 416 -19.88 4.57 -9.67
C ARG A 416 -21.13 4.34 -8.84
N GLN A 417 -22.21 3.89 -9.47
CA GLN A 417 -23.40 3.45 -8.73
C GLN A 417 -23.01 2.32 -7.78
N ILE A 418 -23.47 2.43 -6.52
CA ILE A 418 -23.11 1.45 -5.49
C ILE A 418 -24.05 0.26 -5.39
N GLY A 419 -25.22 0.35 -6.05
CA GLY A 419 -26.20 -0.72 -6.05
C GLY A 419 -26.58 -1.16 -4.64
N SER A 420 -26.74 -2.46 -4.45
CA SER A 420 -27.16 -3.01 -3.16
C SER A 420 -26.22 -2.78 -1.98
N LEU A 421 -25.06 -2.13 -2.14
CA LEU A 421 -24.22 -1.72 -1.01
C LEU A 421 -24.88 -0.64 -0.14
N VAL A 422 -25.91 0.04 -0.63
CA VAL A 422 -26.69 1.02 0.15
C VAL A 422 -27.61 0.35 1.17
N LYS A 423 -28.03 -0.90 0.94
CA LYS A 423 -29.07 -1.55 1.74
C LYS A 423 -28.78 -1.61 3.24
N PRO A 424 -27.56 -1.88 3.72
CA PRO A 424 -27.28 -1.81 5.15
C PRO A 424 -27.70 -0.47 5.79
N ALA A 425 -27.52 0.66 5.10
CA ALA A 425 -27.96 1.96 5.60
C ALA A 425 -29.50 2.10 5.67
N VAL A 426 -30.22 1.55 4.68
CA VAL A 426 -31.69 1.54 4.68
C VAL A 426 -32.25 0.72 5.85
N TYR A 427 -31.67 -0.47 6.08
CA TYR A 427 -32.09 -1.34 7.16
C TYR A 427 -31.68 -0.82 8.52
N LEU A 428 -30.50 -0.20 8.64
CA LEU A 428 -30.03 0.47 9.85
C LEU A 428 -30.99 1.62 10.22
N ALA A 429 -31.38 2.46 9.25
CA ALA A 429 -32.33 3.53 9.48
C ALA A 429 -33.71 3.04 9.99
N ALA A 430 -34.13 1.84 9.61
CA ALA A 430 -35.31 1.20 10.15
C ALA A 430 -35.07 0.68 11.57
N LEU A 431 -34.00 -0.07 11.81
CA LEU A 431 -33.67 -0.70 13.09
C LEU A 431 -33.36 0.30 14.20
N GLN A 432 -33.04 1.56 13.87
CA GLN A 432 -33.00 2.69 14.81
C GLN A 432 -34.36 3.06 15.40
N GLN A 433 -35.44 2.33 15.06
CA GLN A 433 -36.82 2.49 15.56
C GLN A 433 -37.32 1.13 16.06
N PRO A 434 -36.77 0.61 17.18
CA PRO A 434 -37.05 -0.76 17.65
C PRO A 434 -38.51 -0.98 18.04
N GLU A 435 -39.27 0.09 18.32
CA GLU A 435 -40.71 0.04 18.55
C GLU A 435 -41.54 -0.26 17.28
N LYS A 436 -40.96 -0.06 16.09
CA LYS A 436 -41.64 -0.26 14.80
C LYS A 436 -41.02 -1.39 13.98
N TYR A 437 -39.68 -1.51 14.03
CA TYR A 437 -38.93 -2.45 13.21
C TYR A 437 -37.96 -3.29 14.03
N THR A 438 -38.03 -4.58 13.82
CA THR A 438 -37.07 -5.56 14.33
C THR A 438 -36.55 -6.42 13.20
N LEU A 439 -35.56 -7.26 13.45
CA LEU A 439 -35.06 -8.22 12.47
C LEU A 439 -36.17 -9.20 11.98
N ALA A 440 -37.17 -9.47 12.81
CA ALA A 440 -38.28 -10.34 12.51
C ALA A 440 -39.45 -9.64 11.80
N THR A 441 -39.45 -8.32 11.66
CA THR A 441 -40.55 -7.57 11.00
C THR A 441 -40.80 -8.10 9.60
N MET A 442 -42.05 -8.44 9.31
CA MET A 442 -42.47 -8.99 8.00
C MET A 442 -42.57 -7.86 6.96
N LEU A 443 -41.78 -7.97 5.92
CA LEU A 443 -41.78 -7.06 4.77
C LEU A 443 -42.51 -7.65 3.58
N ASP A 444 -43.25 -6.80 2.86
CA ASP A 444 -43.97 -7.17 1.65
C ASP A 444 -43.05 -7.19 0.42
N ASP A 445 -42.98 -8.31 -0.30
CA ASP A 445 -42.19 -8.54 -1.51
C ASP A 445 -43.07 -8.68 -2.78
N THR A 446 -44.34 -8.26 -2.72
CA THR A 446 -45.22 -8.25 -3.90
C THR A 446 -44.80 -7.14 -4.90
N PRO A 447 -45.13 -7.29 -6.21
CA PRO A 447 -44.78 -6.29 -7.22
C PRO A 447 -45.16 -4.87 -6.82
N LEU A 448 -44.28 -3.92 -7.10
CA LEU A 448 -44.40 -2.50 -6.74
C LEU A 448 -44.32 -1.61 -7.98
N SER A 449 -45.23 -0.62 -8.07
CA SER A 449 -45.17 0.41 -9.11
C SER A 449 -45.31 1.78 -8.44
N LEU A 450 -44.35 2.67 -8.70
CA LEU A 450 -44.31 4.01 -8.13
C LEU A 450 -44.37 5.03 -9.25
N LYS A 451 -45.27 6.03 -9.10
CA LYS A 451 -45.34 7.19 -10.00
C LYS A 451 -44.32 8.25 -9.56
N GLU A 452 -43.35 8.50 -10.40
CA GLU A 452 -42.37 9.55 -10.16
C GLU A 452 -42.99 10.95 -10.36
N ARG A 453 -42.31 11.99 -9.83
CA ARG A 453 -42.72 13.39 -10.06
C ARG A 453 -42.76 13.78 -11.53
N SER A 454 -41.95 13.15 -12.37
CA SER A 454 -41.92 13.27 -13.83
C SER A 454 -43.17 12.69 -14.53
N GLY A 455 -44.02 11.96 -13.82
CA GLY A 455 -45.15 11.19 -14.37
C GLY A 455 -44.74 9.82 -14.86
N ARG A 456 -43.48 9.46 -14.91
CA ARG A 456 -42.98 8.13 -15.26
C ARG A 456 -43.36 7.11 -14.18
N ILE A 457 -43.69 5.90 -14.58
CA ILE A 457 -43.95 4.79 -13.66
C ILE A 457 -42.64 3.99 -13.53
N TRP A 458 -42.12 3.90 -12.31
CA TRP A 458 -40.96 3.09 -11.96
C TRP A 458 -41.42 1.80 -11.30
N THR A 459 -40.99 0.67 -11.88
CA THR A 459 -41.36 -0.71 -11.43
C THR A 459 -40.08 -1.47 -11.10
N PRO A 460 -39.52 -1.33 -9.86
CA PRO A 460 -38.39 -2.12 -9.45
C PRO A 460 -38.68 -3.60 -9.46
N LYS A 461 -37.64 -4.42 -9.74
CA LYS A 461 -37.72 -5.88 -9.74
C LYS A 461 -36.67 -6.45 -8.80
N ASN A 462 -36.97 -7.62 -8.24
CA ASN A 462 -35.92 -8.40 -7.58
C ASN A 462 -34.96 -8.97 -8.63
N TYR A 463 -33.70 -9.23 -8.23
CA TYR A 463 -32.65 -9.68 -9.13
C TYR A 463 -32.99 -10.96 -9.90
N ASP A 464 -33.66 -11.91 -9.22
CA ASP A 464 -34.11 -13.20 -9.76
C ASP A 464 -35.46 -13.11 -10.52
N GLY A 465 -36.07 -11.94 -10.59
CA GLY A 465 -37.37 -11.70 -11.16
C GLY A 465 -38.56 -12.36 -10.41
N LYS A 466 -38.28 -12.97 -9.24
CA LYS A 466 -39.28 -13.66 -8.42
C LYS A 466 -39.75 -12.75 -7.29
N PHE A 467 -40.97 -12.99 -6.84
CA PHE A 467 -41.61 -12.29 -5.73
C PHE A 467 -42.09 -13.30 -4.71
N ARG A 468 -42.04 -12.94 -3.43
CA ARG A 468 -42.67 -13.63 -2.30
C ARG A 468 -43.83 -12.77 -1.80
N GLU A 469 -44.77 -13.31 -1.04
CA GLU A 469 -45.81 -12.46 -0.45
C GLU A 469 -45.18 -11.58 0.63
N LYS A 470 -44.60 -12.21 1.63
CA LYS A 470 -43.91 -11.55 2.75
C LYS A 470 -42.69 -12.36 3.17
N LEU A 471 -41.73 -11.71 3.78
CA LEU A 471 -40.55 -12.33 4.39
C LEU A 471 -40.00 -11.46 5.52
N PRO A 472 -39.33 -12.04 6.52
CA PRO A 472 -38.71 -11.28 7.60
C PRO A 472 -37.65 -10.30 7.08
N LEU A 473 -37.49 -9.18 7.79
CA LEU A 473 -36.56 -8.10 7.47
C LEU A 473 -35.11 -8.61 7.31
N PHE A 474 -34.65 -9.50 8.21
CA PHE A 474 -33.30 -10.06 8.11
C PHE A 474 -33.12 -10.91 6.84
N VAL A 475 -34.11 -11.71 6.43
CA VAL A 475 -34.05 -12.50 5.21
C VAL A 475 -34.05 -11.60 3.96
N ALA A 476 -34.80 -10.51 3.99
CA ALA A 476 -34.80 -9.52 2.91
C ALA A 476 -33.42 -8.86 2.68
N LEU A 477 -32.67 -8.57 3.75
CA LEU A 477 -31.31 -8.04 3.67
C LEU A 477 -30.31 -9.15 3.29
N GLU A 478 -30.43 -10.35 3.84
CA GLU A 478 -29.60 -11.53 3.58
C GLU A 478 -29.63 -11.93 2.10
N ASP A 479 -30.85 -12.03 1.52
CA ASP A 479 -31.08 -12.31 0.10
C ASP A 479 -30.95 -11.08 -0.79
N SER A 480 -30.67 -9.92 -0.22
CA SER A 480 -30.55 -8.64 -0.94
C SER A 480 -31.77 -8.29 -1.81
N ARG A 481 -33.00 -8.55 -1.31
CA ARG A 481 -34.24 -8.28 -2.04
C ARG A 481 -34.42 -6.78 -2.32
N ASN A 482 -34.92 -6.44 -3.50
CA ASN A 482 -35.08 -5.06 -3.92
C ASN A 482 -36.42 -4.46 -3.45
N ILE A 483 -37.53 -5.19 -3.66
CA ILE A 483 -38.86 -4.69 -3.34
C ILE A 483 -39.03 -4.40 -1.85
N PRO A 484 -38.68 -5.33 -0.93
CA PRO A 484 -38.74 -5.05 0.50
C PRO A 484 -37.88 -3.84 0.93
N ALA A 485 -36.67 -3.69 0.34
CA ALA A 485 -35.81 -2.54 0.64
C ALA A 485 -36.45 -1.22 0.22
N VAL A 486 -37.09 -1.17 -0.96
CA VAL A 486 -37.80 0.04 -1.43
C VAL A 486 -39.02 0.35 -0.54
N ARG A 487 -39.85 -0.63 -0.21
CA ARG A 487 -41.02 -0.45 0.67
C ARG A 487 -40.59 0.03 2.05
N LEU A 488 -39.63 -0.66 2.66
CA LEU A 488 -39.05 -0.27 3.96
C LEU A 488 -38.52 1.16 3.94
N GLY A 489 -37.74 1.51 2.92
CA GLY A 489 -37.17 2.83 2.80
C GLY A 489 -38.20 3.95 2.59
N LEU A 490 -39.32 3.65 1.89
CA LEU A 490 -40.46 4.59 1.76
C LEU A 490 -41.17 4.79 3.09
N ASP A 491 -41.33 3.72 3.88
CA ASP A 491 -42.00 3.78 5.19
C ASP A 491 -41.12 4.46 6.26
N VAL A 492 -39.81 4.26 6.24
CA VAL A 492 -38.79 4.94 7.08
C VAL A 492 -38.66 6.42 6.69
N GLY A 493 -38.74 6.72 5.41
CA GLY A 493 -38.59 8.05 4.83
C GLY A 493 -37.16 8.40 4.40
N LEU A 494 -37.03 8.95 3.19
CA LEU A 494 -35.76 9.33 2.58
C LEU A 494 -34.87 10.23 3.47
N PRO A 495 -35.40 11.27 4.19
CA PRO A 495 -34.56 12.11 5.04
C PRO A 495 -33.83 11.36 6.16
N LYS A 496 -34.44 10.29 6.71
CA LYS A 496 -33.78 9.49 7.74
C LYS A 496 -32.67 8.62 7.13
N ILE A 497 -32.92 8.05 5.97
CA ILE A 497 -31.92 7.25 5.24
C ILE A 497 -30.71 8.10 4.84
N THR A 498 -30.94 9.31 4.31
CA THR A 498 -29.82 10.22 3.95
C THR A 498 -29.02 10.66 5.17
N ARG A 499 -29.69 10.89 6.32
CA ARG A 499 -29.02 11.14 7.59
C ARG A 499 -28.17 9.94 8.02
N THR A 500 -28.73 8.74 7.97
CA THR A 500 -27.97 7.52 8.32
C THR A 500 -26.75 7.33 7.41
N LEU A 501 -26.86 7.61 6.10
CA LEU A 501 -25.71 7.60 5.19
C LEU A 501 -24.65 8.63 5.59
N ALA A 502 -25.06 9.85 5.99
CA ALA A 502 -24.15 10.87 6.48
C ALA A 502 -23.46 10.43 7.79
N ASP A 503 -24.22 9.83 8.72
CA ASP A 503 -23.68 9.27 9.98
C ASP A 503 -22.70 8.09 9.72
N MET A 504 -22.89 7.35 8.61
CA MET A 504 -21.96 6.32 8.12
C MET A 504 -20.74 6.92 7.38
N GLY A 505 -20.64 8.24 7.23
CA GLY A 505 -19.48 8.90 6.62
C GLY A 505 -19.62 9.26 5.14
N VAL A 506 -20.82 9.19 4.56
CA VAL A 506 -21.10 9.70 3.20
C VAL A 506 -21.29 11.22 3.28
N GLU A 507 -20.29 11.96 2.81
CA GLU A 507 -20.30 13.45 2.86
C GLU A 507 -20.89 14.08 1.61
N ARG A 508 -20.95 13.33 0.52
CA ARG A 508 -21.54 13.76 -0.74
C ARG A 508 -23.04 13.93 -0.59
N GLU A 509 -23.59 14.96 -1.22
CA GLU A 509 -25.04 15.13 -1.32
C GLU A 509 -25.68 13.94 -2.06
N VAL A 510 -26.61 13.29 -1.40
CA VAL A 510 -27.27 12.08 -1.92
C VAL A 510 -28.68 12.45 -2.42
N PRO A 511 -29.08 12.02 -3.62
CA PRO A 511 -30.40 12.35 -4.18
C PRO A 511 -31.54 11.76 -3.35
N THR A 512 -32.65 12.52 -3.20
CA THR A 512 -33.81 12.15 -2.39
C THR A 512 -34.96 11.60 -3.23
N TYR A 513 -34.74 10.54 -4.00
CA TYR A 513 -35.81 9.81 -4.73
C TYR A 513 -35.74 8.30 -4.45
N PRO A 514 -36.87 7.54 -4.71
CA PRO A 514 -37.01 6.18 -4.27
C PRO A 514 -35.93 5.21 -4.74
N SER A 515 -35.30 5.42 -5.90
CA SER A 515 -34.22 4.56 -6.38
C SER A 515 -32.93 4.66 -5.54
N LEU A 516 -32.83 5.65 -4.61
CA LEU A 516 -31.79 5.70 -3.58
C LEU A 516 -31.68 4.37 -2.83
N MET A 517 -32.80 3.72 -2.47
CA MET A 517 -32.81 2.48 -1.71
C MET A 517 -32.18 1.31 -2.46
N LEU A 518 -31.98 1.45 -3.76
CA LEU A 518 -31.28 0.46 -4.60
C LEU A 518 -29.86 0.92 -5.00
N GLY A 519 -29.38 2.06 -4.44
CA GLY A 519 -28.05 2.57 -4.71
C GLY A 519 -27.88 3.21 -6.09
N ALA A 520 -28.95 3.77 -6.66
CA ALA A 520 -28.92 4.51 -7.91
C ALA A 520 -28.33 5.92 -7.73
N PHE A 521 -27.19 5.99 -7.04
CA PHE A 521 -26.36 7.18 -6.88
C PHE A 521 -24.89 6.77 -6.84
N ASN A 522 -24.01 7.71 -7.13
CA ASN A 522 -22.60 7.43 -7.35
C ASN A 522 -21.74 7.77 -6.14
N LEU A 523 -20.91 6.82 -5.72
CA LEU A 523 -19.81 7.02 -4.78
C LEU A 523 -18.50 6.51 -5.39
N THR A 524 -17.38 7.00 -4.87
CA THR A 524 -16.07 6.41 -5.14
C THR A 524 -15.86 5.17 -4.26
N PRO A 525 -14.97 4.25 -4.62
CA PRO A 525 -14.58 3.14 -3.74
C PRO A 525 -14.09 3.61 -2.36
N TYR A 526 -13.42 4.76 -2.29
CA TYR A 526 -12.99 5.40 -1.05
C TYR A 526 -14.19 5.82 -0.17
N GLU A 527 -15.20 6.47 -0.75
CA GLU A 527 -16.43 6.85 -0.03
C GLU A 527 -17.23 5.62 0.45
N VAL A 528 -17.29 4.56 -0.36
CA VAL A 528 -17.89 3.28 0.05
C VAL A 528 -17.09 2.64 1.20
N THR A 529 -15.76 2.74 1.17
CA THR A 529 -14.92 2.23 2.26
C THR A 529 -15.20 2.98 3.56
N ARG A 530 -15.34 4.31 3.52
CA ARG A 530 -15.73 5.13 4.69
C ARG A 530 -17.07 4.70 5.28
N MET A 531 -18.05 4.41 4.41
CA MET A 531 -19.38 3.96 4.83
C MET A 531 -19.31 2.61 5.56
N TYR A 532 -18.55 1.65 5.02
CA TYR A 532 -18.39 0.33 5.63
C TYR A 532 -17.42 0.32 6.82
N GLN A 533 -16.49 1.28 6.88
CA GLN A 533 -15.62 1.49 8.05
C GLN A 533 -16.42 1.76 9.31
N THR A 534 -17.52 2.53 9.22
CA THR A 534 -18.41 2.81 10.35
C THR A 534 -19.16 1.54 10.81
N LEU A 535 -19.55 0.64 9.89
CA LEU A 535 -20.15 -0.64 10.25
C LEU A 535 -19.13 -1.58 10.91
N ALA A 536 -17.94 -1.73 10.32
CA ALA A 536 -16.86 -2.54 10.85
C ALA A 536 -16.33 -1.98 12.19
N GLY A 537 -16.29 -0.65 12.35
CA GLY A 537 -15.95 0.06 13.58
C GLY A 537 -17.07 0.14 14.61
N LYS A 538 -18.06 -0.76 14.54
CA LYS A 538 -19.15 -0.89 15.55
C LYS A 538 -19.93 0.43 15.79
N GLY A 539 -20.12 1.23 14.73
CA GLY A 539 -20.83 2.51 14.77
C GLY A 539 -19.95 3.75 15.02
N SER A 540 -18.68 3.56 15.20
CA SER A 540 -17.70 4.65 15.28
C SER A 540 -17.26 5.07 13.87
N ARG A 541 -17.44 6.35 13.56
CA ARG A 541 -16.86 6.94 12.37
C ARG A 541 -15.37 7.17 12.61
N ILE A 542 -14.54 6.50 11.83
CA ILE A 542 -13.07 6.53 11.90
C ILE A 542 -12.58 7.07 10.57
N PRO A 543 -11.88 8.22 10.52
CA PRO A 543 -11.28 8.73 9.30
C PRO A 543 -10.29 7.74 8.70
N LEU A 544 -10.36 7.57 7.38
CA LEU A 544 -9.38 6.76 6.66
C LEU A 544 -8.07 7.53 6.53
N ARG A 545 -6.99 6.98 7.03
CA ARG A 545 -5.68 7.62 7.00
C ARG A 545 -4.65 6.78 6.27
N ALA A 546 -3.82 7.43 5.45
CA ALA A 546 -2.67 6.84 4.78
C ALA A 546 -1.35 7.21 5.47
N ILE A 547 -1.35 8.20 6.36
CA ILE A 547 -0.16 8.76 7.01
C ILE A 547 -0.30 8.60 8.52
N ARG A 548 0.77 8.12 9.16
CA ARG A 548 0.87 8.04 10.64
C ARG A 548 1.57 9.25 11.21
N GLU A 549 2.72 9.61 10.63
CA GLU A 549 3.55 10.71 11.12
C GLU A 549 4.49 11.26 10.04
N VAL A 550 4.93 12.49 10.22
CA VAL A 550 5.92 13.18 9.40
C VAL A 550 7.03 13.68 10.30
N THR A 551 8.29 13.41 9.93
CA THR A 551 9.47 13.90 10.64
C THR A 551 10.38 14.71 9.72
N THR A 552 11.31 15.47 10.30
CA THR A 552 12.42 16.07 9.56
C THR A 552 13.40 14.99 9.06
N ALA A 553 14.35 15.37 8.22
CA ALA A 553 15.45 14.50 7.79
C ALA A 553 16.23 13.91 8.99
N ASP A 554 16.39 14.68 10.06
CA ASP A 554 17.12 14.30 11.28
C ASP A 554 16.26 13.45 12.25
N GLY A 555 14.98 13.22 11.94
CA GLY A 555 14.08 12.39 12.74
C GLY A 555 13.29 13.16 13.81
N GLU A 556 13.31 14.50 13.80
CA GLU A 556 12.46 15.31 14.68
C GLU A 556 11.01 15.24 14.22
N LEU A 557 10.08 14.94 15.13
CA LEU A 557 8.65 14.80 14.83
C LEU A 557 8.03 16.16 14.50
N LEU A 558 7.45 16.30 13.31
CA LEU A 558 6.72 17.50 12.86
C LEU A 558 5.21 17.36 13.05
N SER A 559 4.65 16.24 12.60
CA SER A 559 3.21 15.99 12.69
C SER A 559 2.96 14.52 13.01
N ARG A 560 1.95 14.28 13.85
CA ARG A 560 1.40 12.95 14.09
C ARG A 560 -0.09 12.99 13.82
N TYR A 561 -0.58 12.03 13.06
CA TYR A 561 -2.00 11.87 12.72
C TYR A 561 -2.64 10.90 13.71
N PRO A 562 -3.34 11.39 14.75
CA PRO A 562 -3.94 10.54 15.76
C PRO A 562 -5.10 9.73 15.18
N ILE A 563 -5.48 8.67 15.90
CA ILE A 563 -6.72 7.95 15.63
C ILE A 563 -7.86 8.78 16.21
N GLU A 564 -8.79 9.20 15.36
CA GLU A 564 -9.97 9.94 15.76
C GLU A 564 -11.20 9.02 15.71
N LEU A 565 -11.81 8.78 16.86
CA LEU A 565 -13.02 7.96 16.98
C LEU A 565 -14.20 8.86 17.32
N LYS A 566 -15.23 8.84 16.49
CA LYS A 566 -16.49 9.56 16.76
C LYS A 566 -17.65 8.58 16.66
N GLN A 567 -18.28 8.25 17.78
CA GLN A 567 -19.51 7.45 17.77
C GLN A 567 -20.62 8.26 17.11
N THR A 568 -21.06 7.84 15.92
CA THR A 568 -22.13 8.49 15.16
C THR A 568 -23.42 7.66 15.12
N LEU A 569 -23.29 6.34 15.32
CA LEU A 569 -24.38 5.38 15.34
C LEU A 569 -24.31 4.56 16.64
N LYS A 570 -25.44 4.15 17.17
CA LYS A 570 -25.47 3.27 18.33
C LYS A 570 -24.89 1.90 17.98
N SER A 571 -24.03 1.37 18.84
CA SER A 571 -23.39 0.07 18.63
C SER A 571 -24.40 -1.06 18.51
N GLU A 572 -25.49 -0.99 19.27
CA GLU A 572 -26.58 -1.97 19.22
C GLU A 572 -27.26 -2.04 17.87
N ASP A 573 -27.60 -0.86 17.29
CA ASP A 573 -28.23 -0.80 15.96
C ASP A 573 -27.31 -1.37 14.87
N VAL A 574 -26.01 -1.05 14.97
CA VAL A 574 -24.96 -1.57 14.06
C VAL A 574 -24.77 -3.08 14.27
N TYR A 575 -24.82 -3.55 15.52
CA TYR A 575 -24.74 -4.97 15.84
C TYR A 575 -25.87 -5.76 15.17
N LEU A 576 -27.11 -5.25 15.19
CA LEU A 576 -28.27 -5.88 14.49
C LEU A 576 -27.98 -6.03 12.99
N VAL A 577 -27.46 -4.98 12.36
CA VAL A 577 -27.11 -5.02 10.92
C VAL A 577 -25.95 -5.96 10.66
N ASN A 578 -24.87 -5.91 11.45
CA ASN A 578 -23.70 -6.75 11.27
C ASN A 578 -24.00 -8.23 11.47
N THR A 579 -24.95 -8.59 12.36
CA THR A 579 -25.47 -9.95 12.50
C THR A 579 -26.05 -10.46 11.16
N VAL A 580 -26.82 -9.62 10.46
CA VAL A 580 -27.36 -10.00 9.14
C VAL A 580 -26.25 -10.01 8.07
N LEU A 581 -25.31 -9.05 8.09
CA LEU A 581 -24.18 -9.04 7.15
C LEU A 581 -23.27 -10.28 7.31
N HIS A 582 -23.13 -10.80 8.54
CA HIS A 582 -22.48 -12.08 8.78
C HIS A 582 -23.29 -13.23 8.12
N ARG A 583 -24.61 -13.26 8.28
CA ARG A 583 -25.47 -14.26 7.62
C ARG A 583 -25.41 -14.18 6.09
N VAL A 584 -25.26 -12.98 5.49
CA VAL A 584 -25.03 -12.81 4.04
C VAL A 584 -23.86 -13.66 3.57
N THR A 585 -22.81 -13.81 4.38
CA THR A 585 -21.62 -14.59 4.04
C THR A 585 -21.77 -16.09 4.33
N GLN A 586 -22.72 -16.48 5.18
CA GLN A 586 -22.95 -17.88 5.54
C GLN A 586 -23.99 -18.56 4.64
N VAL A 587 -25.12 -17.91 4.40
CA VAL A 587 -26.27 -18.49 3.70
C VAL A 587 -26.84 -17.62 2.58
N GLY A 588 -26.49 -16.30 2.57
CA GLY A 588 -27.03 -15.31 1.65
C GLY A 588 -26.25 -15.18 0.33
N THR A 589 -26.21 -13.95 -0.22
CA THR A 589 -25.65 -13.66 -1.55
C THR A 589 -24.12 -13.86 -1.65
N ALA A 590 -23.42 -13.97 -0.53
CA ALA A 590 -21.98 -14.23 -0.46
C ALA A 590 -21.64 -15.59 0.18
N LYS A 591 -22.55 -16.54 0.20
CA LYS A 591 -22.42 -17.86 0.86
C LYS A 591 -21.22 -18.70 0.41
N SER A 592 -20.61 -18.40 -0.73
CA SER A 592 -19.36 -19.04 -1.15
C SER A 592 -18.20 -18.81 -0.18
N LEU A 593 -18.27 -17.76 0.66
CA LEU A 593 -17.26 -17.48 1.67
C LEU A 593 -17.26 -18.52 2.80
N ALA A 594 -18.41 -19.06 3.17
CA ALA A 594 -18.52 -20.08 4.22
C ALA A 594 -17.68 -21.35 3.94
N THR A 595 -17.42 -21.64 2.66
CA THR A 595 -16.56 -22.77 2.26
C THR A 595 -15.16 -22.35 1.83
N ALA A 596 -14.98 -21.09 1.46
CA ALA A 596 -13.69 -20.57 0.96
C ALA A 596 -12.77 -20.06 2.07
N LEU A 597 -13.32 -19.68 3.22
CA LEU A 597 -12.59 -19.20 4.39
C LEU A 597 -12.96 -20.04 5.62
N THR A 598 -11.99 -20.22 6.50
CA THR A 598 -12.21 -20.78 7.84
C THR A 598 -12.64 -19.70 8.85
N THR A 599 -12.33 -18.43 8.53
CA THR A 599 -12.57 -17.26 9.37
C THR A 599 -13.96 -16.71 9.19
N GLN A 600 -14.64 -16.37 10.29
CA GLN A 600 -15.92 -15.69 10.30
C GLN A 600 -15.78 -14.25 9.78
N VAL A 601 -16.64 -13.87 8.85
CA VAL A 601 -16.63 -12.54 8.22
C VAL A 601 -18.06 -12.03 8.01
N ALA A 602 -18.23 -10.73 7.86
CA ALA A 602 -19.47 -10.10 7.44
C ALA A 602 -19.25 -9.35 6.12
N GLY A 603 -20.31 -9.14 5.34
CA GLY A 603 -20.17 -8.41 4.09
C GLY A 603 -21.45 -8.28 3.28
N LYS A 604 -21.36 -7.50 2.21
CA LYS A 604 -22.49 -7.23 1.31
C LYS A 604 -22.03 -7.21 -0.14
N THR A 605 -22.76 -7.88 -1.00
CA THR A 605 -22.64 -7.80 -2.45
C THR A 605 -23.38 -6.58 -2.99
N GLY A 606 -22.80 -5.92 -4.00
CA GLY A 606 -23.41 -4.86 -4.78
C GLY A 606 -23.40 -5.21 -6.27
N THR A 607 -24.51 -4.98 -6.94
CA THR A 607 -24.63 -5.12 -8.41
C THR A 607 -25.49 -3.96 -8.89
N THR A 608 -25.08 -3.30 -9.93
CA THR A 608 -25.85 -2.22 -10.55
C THR A 608 -26.67 -2.74 -11.74
N ASP A 609 -27.58 -1.90 -12.23
CA ASP A 609 -28.40 -2.22 -13.39
C ASP A 609 -27.53 -2.61 -14.60
N ASP A 610 -28.01 -3.55 -15.39
CA ASP A 610 -27.29 -4.13 -16.53
C ASP A 610 -25.94 -4.79 -16.18
N THR A 611 -25.68 -5.05 -14.89
CA THR A 611 -24.40 -5.64 -14.42
C THR A 611 -23.18 -4.85 -14.86
N ARG A 612 -23.24 -3.50 -14.77
CA ARG A 612 -22.12 -2.59 -15.15
C ARG A 612 -21.04 -2.58 -14.09
N ASP A 613 -21.44 -2.55 -12.81
CA ASP A 613 -20.55 -2.50 -11.66
C ASP A 613 -20.82 -3.70 -10.77
N SER A 614 -19.75 -4.39 -10.44
CA SER A 614 -19.69 -5.47 -9.46
C SER A 614 -18.96 -4.97 -8.22
N TRP A 615 -19.60 -5.06 -7.05
CA TRP A 615 -19.07 -4.62 -5.77
C TRP A 615 -19.10 -5.71 -4.73
N PHE A 616 -18.14 -5.68 -3.85
CA PHE A 616 -18.19 -6.39 -2.58
C PHE A 616 -17.49 -5.57 -1.48
N ALA A 617 -18.17 -5.40 -0.36
CA ALA A 617 -17.63 -4.83 0.85
C ALA A 617 -17.75 -5.87 1.96
N GLY A 618 -16.62 -6.27 2.56
CA GLY A 618 -16.61 -7.31 3.58
C GLY A 618 -15.51 -7.10 4.59
N PHE A 619 -15.74 -7.55 5.83
CA PHE A 619 -14.82 -7.34 6.94
C PHE A 619 -14.75 -8.54 7.88
N ALA A 620 -13.59 -8.74 8.46
CA ALA A 620 -13.25 -9.52 9.63
C ALA A 620 -12.95 -8.56 10.80
N ASP A 621 -12.53 -9.06 11.93
CA ASP A 621 -12.23 -8.20 13.09
C ASP A 621 -11.04 -7.26 12.83
N ASN A 622 -10.03 -7.73 12.11
CA ASN A 622 -8.79 -6.99 11.84
C ASN A 622 -8.69 -6.38 10.44
N ARG A 623 -9.64 -6.62 9.52
CA ARG A 623 -9.59 -6.10 8.14
C ARG A 623 -10.95 -5.84 7.55
N LEU A 624 -11.12 -4.68 6.94
CA LEU A 624 -12.20 -4.35 6.02
C LEU A 624 -11.61 -4.22 4.62
N ALA A 625 -12.30 -4.75 3.61
CA ALA A 625 -11.94 -4.45 2.23
C ALA A 625 -13.17 -4.19 1.37
N VAL A 626 -13.03 -3.18 0.51
CA VAL A 626 -13.99 -2.83 -0.53
C VAL A 626 -13.38 -3.07 -1.89
N VAL A 627 -14.07 -3.83 -2.71
CA VAL A 627 -13.67 -4.18 -4.08
C VAL A 627 -14.72 -3.72 -5.06
N TRP A 628 -14.29 -3.01 -6.08
CA TRP A 628 -15.05 -2.70 -7.28
C TRP A 628 -14.42 -3.38 -8.49
N VAL A 629 -15.25 -3.95 -9.37
CA VAL A 629 -14.87 -4.48 -10.69
C VAL A 629 -15.87 -3.98 -11.70
N GLY A 630 -15.39 -3.38 -12.78
CA GLY A 630 -16.22 -2.84 -13.85
C GLY A 630 -15.39 -2.45 -15.06
N ARG A 631 -15.93 -1.56 -15.90
CA ARG A 631 -15.25 -1.04 -17.09
C ARG A 631 -15.24 0.49 -17.07
N ASP A 632 -14.21 1.09 -17.63
CA ASP A 632 -14.09 2.56 -17.70
C ASP A 632 -15.18 3.19 -18.58
N ASP A 633 -15.57 2.51 -19.65
CA ASP A 633 -16.63 2.93 -20.57
C ASP A 633 -18.04 2.68 -20.02
N ASN A 634 -18.16 2.18 -18.78
CA ASN A 634 -19.43 1.86 -18.14
C ASN A 634 -20.31 0.85 -18.93
N ALA A 635 -19.71 0.03 -19.79
CA ALA A 635 -20.44 -1.02 -20.51
C ALA A 635 -20.79 -2.21 -19.60
N PRO A 636 -21.87 -2.96 -19.89
CA PRO A 636 -22.25 -4.17 -19.14
C PRO A 636 -21.14 -5.22 -19.12
N THR A 637 -20.89 -5.83 -17.96
CA THR A 637 -19.86 -6.86 -17.77
C THR A 637 -20.42 -8.27 -17.63
N SER A 638 -21.72 -8.42 -17.35
CA SER A 638 -22.37 -9.65 -16.90
C SER A 638 -21.88 -10.16 -15.54
N LEU A 639 -21.13 -9.35 -14.79
CA LEU A 639 -20.65 -9.70 -13.45
C LEU A 639 -21.60 -9.15 -12.39
N THR A 640 -21.99 -10.03 -11.47
CA THR A 640 -22.66 -9.63 -10.22
C THR A 640 -21.63 -9.39 -9.13
N GLY A 641 -22.05 -8.83 -7.99
CA GLY A 641 -21.17 -8.71 -6.83
C GLY A 641 -20.56 -10.03 -6.39
N SER A 642 -21.33 -11.13 -6.49
CA SER A 642 -20.86 -12.47 -6.12
C SER A 642 -19.95 -13.12 -7.18
N SER A 643 -20.18 -12.87 -8.46
CA SER A 643 -19.39 -13.50 -9.53
C SER A 643 -18.15 -12.70 -9.95
N GLY A 644 -18.06 -11.41 -9.59
CA GLY A 644 -16.95 -10.51 -9.90
C GLY A 644 -16.15 -10.11 -8.66
N ALA A 645 -16.53 -9.01 -8.00
CA ALA A 645 -15.79 -8.39 -6.90
C ALA A 645 -15.55 -9.34 -5.71
N LEU A 646 -16.51 -10.18 -5.34
CA LEU A 646 -16.37 -11.18 -4.29
C LEU A 646 -15.21 -12.15 -4.57
N ARG A 647 -14.97 -12.52 -5.83
CA ARG A 647 -13.87 -13.43 -6.19
C ARG A 647 -12.49 -12.80 -5.95
N VAL A 648 -12.33 -11.51 -6.27
CA VAL A 648 -11.09 -10.77 -5.97
C VAL A 648 -10.91 -10.68 -4.46
N TRP A 649 -11.96 -10.31 -3.74
CA TRP A 649 -11.97 -10.22 -2.28
C TRP A 649 -11.59 -11.56 -1.63
N THR A 650 -12.20 -12.65 -2.04
CA THR A 650 -11.93 -14.00 -1.52
C THR A 650 -10.47 -14.39 -1.75
N ARG A 651 -9.95 -14.19 -2.96
CA ARG A 651 -8.58 -14.56 -3.32
C ARG A 651 -7.53 -13.80 -2.49
N MET A 652 -7.74 -12.52 -2.24
CA MET A 652 -6.79 -11.76 -1.41
C MET A 652 -6.87 -12.17 0.06
N MET A 653 -8.09 -12.38 0.61
CA MET A 653 -8.27 -12.73 2.03
C MET A 653 -7.75 -14.12 2.38
N GLN A 654 -7.77 -15.07 1.44
CA GLN A 654 -7.15 -16.40 1.60
C GLN A 654 -5.63 -16.35 1.83
N ASN A 655 -4.97 -15.26 1.41
CA ASN A 655 -3.53 -15.07 1.53
C ASN A 655 -3.14 -14.12 2.69
N LEU A 656 -4.09 -13.72 3.51
CA LEU A 656 -3.86 -12.80 4.61
C LEU A 656 -4.25 -13.44 5.95
N PRO A 657 -3.54 -13.13 7.04
CA PRO A 657 -3.98 -13.51 8.37
C PRO A 657 -5.24 -12.72 8.73
N LEU A 658 -6.36 -13.43 8.91
CA LEU A 658 -7.62 -12.87 9.34
C LEU A 658 -7.91 -13.29 10.78
N THR A 659 -8.51 -12.37 11.53
CA THR A 659 -9.07 -12.64 12.86
C THR A 659 -10.58 -12.82 12.71
N ASP A 660 -11.14 -13.85 13.35
CA ASP A 660 -12.57 -14.10 13.34
C ASP A 660 -13.35 -12.85 13.73
N LEU A 661 -14.41 -12.59 13.00
CA LEU A 661 -15.34 -11.52 13.36
C LEU A 661 -16.02 -11.87 14.68
N HIS A 662 -15.72 -11.10 15.73
CA HIS A 662 -16.38 -11.22 17.03
C HIS A 662 -17.54 -10.23 17.11
N LEU A 663 -18.75 -10.80 17.07
CA LEU A 663 -19.98 -10.07 17.35
C LEU A 663 -20.36 -10.30 18.82
N ASP A 664 -19.74 -9.50 19.72
CA ASP A 664 -20.06 -9.54 21.13
C ASP A 664 -21.45 -8.96 21.35
N LEU A 665 -22.36 -9.77 21.89
CA LEU A 665 -23.73 -9.36 22.15
C LEU A 665 -23.74 -8.19 23.17
N PRO A 666 -24.23 -7.00 22.81
CA PRO A 666 -24.41 -5.92 23.76
C PRO A 666 -25.32 -6.31 24.91
N GLU A 667 -24.99 -5.91 26.15
CA GLU A 667 -25.79 -6.22 27.34
C GLU A 667 -27.24 -5.70 27.25
N THR A 668 -27.47 -4.71 26.39
CA THR A 668 -28.78 -4.09 26.13
C THR A 668 -29.63 -4.88 25.14
N LEU A 669 -29.13 -5.97 24.58
CA LEU A 669 -29.85 -6.84 23.63
C LEU A 669 -30.02 -8.25 24.22
N GLU A 670 -31.08 -8.92 23.79
CA GLU A 670 -31.38 -10.31 24.12
C GLU A 670 -31.49 -11.17 22.87
N LEU A 671 -31.07 -12.43 22.92
CA LEU A 671 -31.20 -13.38 21.81
C LEU A 671 -32.53 -14.10 21.88
N GLN A 672 -33.21 -14.24 20.73
CA GLN A 672 -34.45 -14.99 20.60
C GLN A 672 -34.42 -15.86 19.33
N TRP A 673 -34.97 -17.05 19.42
CA TRP A 673 -35.17 -17.94 18.28
C TRP A 673 -36.35 -17.49 17.44
N ILE A 674 -36.14 -17.29 16.14
CA ILE A 674 -37.14 -16.79 15.18
C ILE A 674 -37.27 -17.79 14.02
N ASP A 675 -38.49 -18.08 13.60
CA ASP A 675 -38.73 -18.80 12.36
C ASP A 675 -38.44 -17.90 11.15
N SER A 676 -37.53 -18.34 10.28
CA SER A 676 -37.07 -17.55 9.13
C SER A 676 -38.12 -17.41 8.01
N ASN A 677 -39.22 -18.12 8.06
CA ASN A 677 -40.31 -18.01 7.08
C ASN A 677 -41.40 -17.06 7.56
N THR A 678 -41.75 -17.13 8.86
CA THR A 678 -42.92 -16.41 9.40
C THR A 678 -42.54 -15.18 10.23
N GLY A 679 -41.28 -15.07 10.68
CA GLY A 679 -40.85 -14.01 11.60
C GLY A 679 -41.37 -14.17 13.03
N GLU A 680 -42.02 -15.28 13.37
CA GLU A 680 -42.60 -15.56 14.68
C GLU A 680 -41.54 -16.21 15.61
N LEU A 681 -41.81 -16.19 16.93
CA LEU A 681 -40.95 -16.89 17.90
C LEU A 681 -40.87 -18.39 17.58
N SER A 682 -39.67 -18.92 17.65
CA SER A 682 -39.38 -20.33 17.44
C SER A 682 -38.64 -20.91 18.66
N ALA A 683 -38.08 -22.08 18.53
CA ALA A 683 -37.25 -22.70 19.56
C ALA A 683 -36.02 -23.37 18.91
N GLN A 684 -34.98 -23.55 19.70
CA GLN A 684 -33.79 -24.29 19.28
C GLN A 684 -34.17 -25.70 18.80
N GLY A 685 -33.69 -26.10 17.62
CA GLY A 685 -33.97 -27.41 17.01
C GLY A 685 -35.15 -27.43 16.06
N CYS A 686 -35.95 -26.37 15.91
CA CYS A 686 -36.95 -26.25 14.83
C CYS A 686 -36.27 -26.01 13.47
N GLU A 687 -36.84 -26.55 12.38
CA GLU A 687 -36.20 -26.60 11.04
C GLU A 687 -35.82 -25.23 10.47
N ALA A 688 -36.63 -24.19 10.70
CA ALA A 688 -36.42 -22.85 10.19
C ALA A 688 -35.97 -21.87 11.28
N ALA A 689 -35.54 -22.35 12.46
CA ALA A 689 -35.20 -21.51 13.59
C ALA A 689 -33.81 -20.86 13.41
N VAL A 690 -33.75 -19.55 13.63
CA VAL A 690 -32.54 -18.73 13.60
C VAL A 690 -32.49 -17.91 14.90
N GLU A 691 -31.36 -17.90 15.56
CA GLU A 691 -31.16 -17.09 16.75
C GLU A 691 -30.78 -15.66 16.33
N LEU A 692 -31.52 -14.66 16.80
CA LEU A 692 -31.38 -13.25 16.42
C LEU A 692 -31.44 -12.34 17.64
N PRO A 693 -30.73 -11.19 17.60
CA PRO A 693 -30.74 -10.19 18.67
C PRO A 693 -31.96 -9.26 18.59
N PHE A 694 -32.47 -8.86 19.74
CA PHE A 694 -33.58 -7.94 19.92
C PHE A 694 -33.32 -6.98 21.09
N TYR A 695 -33.89 -5.78 21.01
CA TYR A 695 -34.05 -4.96 22.20
C TYR A 695 -35.06 -5.63 23.17
N PRO A 696 -34.89 -5.54 24.49
CA PRO A 696 -35.79 -6.17 25.44
C PRO A 696 -37.26 -5.82 25.19
N GLY A 697 -38.10 -6.83 25.08
CA GLY A 697 -39.53 -6.68 24.84
C GLY A 697 -39.91 -6.31 23.41
N SER A 698 -38.98 -6.19 22.46
CA SER A 698 -39.27 -5.92 21.03
C SER A 698 -39.42 -7.19 20.18
N ALA A 699 -39.11 -8.35 20.71
CA ALA A 699 -39.27 -9.63 20.00
C ALA A 699 -40.73 -9.94 19.70
N PRO A 700 -41.03 -10.69 18.62
CA PRO A 700 -42.39 -11.15 18.31
C PRO A 700 -43.00 -11.93 19.47
N GLN A 701 -44.30 -11.81 19.67
CA GLN A 701 -45.01 -12.56 20.72
C GLN A 701 -45.68 -13.85 20.20
N GLN A 702 -45.96 -13.88 18.89
CA GLN A 702 -46.58 -15.05 18.26
C GLN A 702 -45.57 -16.17 18.09
N LYS A 703 -45.98 -17.41 18.32
CA LYS A 703 -45.13 -18.60 18.23
C LYS A 703 -45.42 -19.37 16.95
N ALA A 704 -44.37 -19.62 16.18
CA ALA A 704 -44.43 -20.48 14.99
C ALA A 704 -44.64 -21.95 15.37
N ALA A 705 -45.31 -22.72 14.50
CA ALA A 705 -45.39 -24.16 14.64
C ALA A 705 -44.01 -24.79 14.43
N CYS A 706 -43.44 -25.39 15.47
CA CYS A 706 -42.13 -26.06 15.39
C CYS A 706 -42.26 -27.37 14.60
N LYS A 707 -41.58 -27.44 13.44
CA LYS A 707 -41.28 -28.70 12.76
C LYS A 707 -39.88 -29.13 13.22
N SER A 708 -39.83 -30.17 14.04
CA SER A 708 -38.55 -30.68 14.59
C SER A 708 -37.72 -31.34 13.49
N ASN A 709 -36.43 -31.09 13.48
CA ASN A 709 -35.44 -31.75 12.62
C ASN A 709 -35.01 -33.13 13.17
N SER A 710 -35.57 -33.57 14.32
CA SER A 710 -35.23 -34.84 14.96
C SER A 710 -35.65 -36.02 14.12
N VAL A 711 -34.71 -36.92 13.83
CA VAL A 711 -34.98 -38.20 13.15
C VAL A 711 -36.02 -39.00 13.91
N PHE A 712 -36.13 -38.83 15.23
CA PHE A 712 -37.11 -39.46 16.12
C PHE A 712 -38.53 -38.96 15.82
N ASP A 713 -38.75 -37.67 15.58
CA ASP A 713 -40.07 -37.11 15.29
C ASP A 713 -40.51 -37.39 13.87
N ARG A 714 -39.60 -37.54 12.90
CA ARG A 714 -39.90 -38.06 11.55
C ARG A 714 -40.40 -39.50 11.58
N ILE A 715 -39.86 -40.34 12.47
CA ILE A 715 -40.29 -41.71 12.64
C ILE A 715 -41.68 -41.75 13.29
N GLN A 716 -41.95 -40.91 14.31
CA GLN A 716 -43.30 -40.85 14.94
C GLN A 716 -44.39 -40.31 13.98
N SER A 717 -44.05 -39.41 13.05
CA SER A 717 -45.01 -38.90 12.06
C SER A 717 -45.37 -39.91 10.97
N LEU A 718 -44.55 -40.96 10.77
CA LEU A 718 -44.85 -42.07 9.86
C LEU A 718 -45.78 -43.13 10.50
N PHE A 719 -45.99 -43.07 11.82
CA PHE A 719 -46.86 -43.99 12.56
C PHE A 719 -48.14 -43.31 13.10
N ARG A 720 -48.41 -42.06 12.71
CA ARG A 720 -49.70 -41.39 12.83
C ARG A 720 -50.32 -41.21 11.45
#